data_85d7a0fe6ac0d152a037ac6d7a2abc07
#
_entry.id   85d7a0fe6ac0d152a037ac6d7a2abc07
#
_cell.length_a   1.000
_cell.length_b   1.000
_cell.length_c   1.000
_cell.angle_alpha   90.00
_cell.angle_beta   90.00
_cell.angle_gamma   90.00
#
_symmetry.space_group_name_H-M   'P 1'
#
loop_
_entity.id
_entity.type
_entity.pdbx_description
1 polymer ?
#
loop_
_entity_poly.entity_id
_entity_poly.type
_entity_poly.pdbx_seq_one_letter_code
_entity_poly.pdbx_strand_id
1 'polypeptide(L)'
;MIRDVAPMGNRRWKESRRLFSATASVLVLVFVTLTLRADEPYARSKDYDLQHSKIMLRFDVDHRKVIGEVIHTVSTLRENTSSIAFDSVGLTIQSVTVNKSPAKFESTAEKLIVPVPNGKVGDKFDIDIRYEGKPTKGLYFILPDKDYPDRPIQIWTQGESEDTRNYLPTYDYPNDRLTTETVATVPASWLTIANGKLMGVTNAPNNMKTWTWKESVPSSTYLITVVAGELDEVKDSLRGLPVDYYAPKGRGDRLAPTYGRTPRMIELFNKKYGVDYPWEKYAQVMVDEFVAGGMENSSATTNTSSSLVNPKLVPEYVTGQDDLISHELTHQWFGDYVTCKDWANIWLNEGFATFGETVWAEHYFPKDQSEYQRWNDARHWFQTTSLYKKPIVRYDFEDSSEFDGNAYTKGGWVLTMLRHQLGEDVFNRGIQHYLEVNHGKNVVTADLVKAFDESTHVDVDQFFNQWVYGAGAPKFDVSYKYDDDKHQVVLTVKQTQKVEGRVGIFRVPVDVEITTASGAHLYPVVVSKSVDTFTLPSSAAPLMVLFDKGGHVLKTADVHKEKKEWIYQLKNASEFSDRADAAVALKSVKEEGGHSNAKEGAAAGEAKNEDIIAALGEAASSDKAWAVRAIAADSLGDLGGPAAAKKVLDAYHAAKEPWLKARIATSLGNFKDDKAVIAKLKNIASQDDSYRAKAAALQTLAKLKAPDTFSILNAAIAGNSPDDFLRNAALRGLGPLGDDKAVPTLREWVVSGKRLETREAAIASLGQLDKDNKEITQQIASYLSEPRFSIRMAALFALGARGDASAVPALEAFLKSDDLSIEMAPMIKAQIARLKSAKGKQNAHAEAAGGDDDEDEPADSNPSDESGRANSQAAVVAERLDNLEHLIEEMNERLKSIETRLPPKH
;
A
#
# COMPACT_ATOMS: atom_id res chain seq x y z
N MET A 1 24.63 40.19 52.44
CA MET A 1 25.58 39.78 53.47
C MET A 1 26.24 38.53 52.95
N ILE A 2 27.33 38.62 52.20
CA ILE A 2 28.72 38.70 52.56
C ILE A 2 29.14 37.73 53.68
N ARG A 3 29.93 36.76 53.30
CA ARG A 3 31.24 36.28 53.70
C ARG A 3 31.50 34.89 53.26
N ASP A 4 32.35 34.69 52.24
CA ASP A 4 33.82 34.40 52.34
C ASP A 4 34.17 33.18 53.21
N VAL A 5 34.82 32.23 52.61
CA VAL A 5 36.10 31.61 52.94
C VAL A 5 36.67 30.79 51.80
N ALA A 6 37.88 31.21 51.37
CA ALA A 6 38.73 30.43 50.41
C ALA A 6 39.85 29.71 51.22
N PRO A 7 40.92 29.17 50.59
CA PRO A 7 41.12 27.87 49.97
C PRO A 7 42.28 27.07 50.57
N MET A 8 42.43 25.80 50.38
CA MET A 8 43.66 24.99 50.50
C MET A 8 43.46 23.72 49.61
N GLY A 9 44.33 23.26 48.78
CA GLY A 9 45.74 23.40 48.54
C GLY A 9 46.19 22.42 47.49
N ASN A 10 46.94 22.91 46.54
CA ASN A 10 47.62 22.18 45.50
C ASN A 10 48.61 21.13 45.99
N ARG A 11 48.55 19.93 45.47
CA ARG A 11 49.73 19.12 45.02
C ARG A 11 49.30 17.68 44.64
N ARG A 12 49.41 17.34 43.38
CA ARG A 12 49.56 16.05 42.69
C ARG A 12 48.70 15.93 41.46
N TRP A 13 49.10 16.62 40.45
CA TRP A 13 48.57 16.39 39.06
C TRP A 13 49.67 16.86 38.08
N LYS A 14 50.68 16.04 37.86
CA LYS A 14 51.67 16.32 36.79
C LYS A 14 52.29 15.10 36.13
N GLU A 15 51.75 13.91 36.23
CA GLU A 15 52.35 12.73 35.57
C GLU A 15 51.40 11.83 34.77
N SER A 16 50.13 12.18 34.55
CA SER A 16 49.19 11.38 33.74
C SER A 16 48.79 12.03 32.42
N ARG A 17 49.51 13.03 31.94
CA ARG A 17 49.15 13.73 30.68
C ARG A 17 49.90 13.27 29.41
N ARG A 18 50.67 12.20 29.44
CA ARG A 18 51.44 11.71 28.26
C ARG A 18 51.04 10.36 27.73
N LEU A 19 50.02 9.68 28.28
CA LEU A 19 49.51 8.38 27.77
C LEU A 19 48.06 8.47 27.27
N PHE A 20 47.38 9.58 27.35
CA PHE A 20 45.99 9.75 26.91
C PHE A 20 45.85 10.45 25.56
N SER A 21 46.96 10.89 24.92
CA SER A 21 46.85 11.60 23.63
C SER A 21 47.04 10.74 22.38
N ALA A 22 47.46 9.49 22.52
CA ALA A 22 47.72 8.61 21.39
C ALA A 22 46.54 7.61 21.13
N THR A 23 45.66 7.37 22.11
CA THR A 23 44.50 6.51 21.99
C THR A 23 43.20 7.25 21.61
N ALA A 24 43.15 8.57 21.87
CA ALA A 24 41.98 9.37 21.47
C ALA A 24 41.97 9.76 19.99
N SER A 25 43.14 9.79 19.33
CA SER A 25 43.23 10.14 17.89
C SER A 25 42.94 8.96 16.96
N VAL A 26 43.02 7.72 17.45
CA VAL A 26 42.68 6.52 16.66
C VAL A 26 41.18 6.16 16.82
N LEU A 27 40.53 6.54 17.92
CA LEU A 27 39.10 6.34 18.12
C LEU A 27 38.21 7.41 17.43
N VAL A 28 38.76 8.57 17.09
CA VAL A 28 38.05 9.61 16.34
C VAL A 28 38.11 9.37 14.82
N LEU A 29 39.06 8.57 14.30
CA LEU A 29 39.16 8.24 12.88
C LEU A 29 38.41 6.97 12.48
N VAL A 30 37.80 6.22 13.40
CA VAL A 30 36.96 5.04 13.13
C VAL A 30 35.46 5.38 13.26
N PHE A 31 35.11 6.54 13.80
CA PHE A 31 33.72 7.01 13.93
C PHE A 31 33.23 7.91 12.76
N VAL A 32 34.02 8.09 11.70
CA VAL A 32 33.69 8.98 10.58
C VAL A 32 33.26 8.19 9.32
N THR A 33 33.18 6.85 9.36
CA THR A 33 32.80 6.06 8.18
C THR A 33 31.64 5.10 8.38
N LEU A 34 30.74 5.42 9.31
CA LEU A 34 29.42 4.80 9.42
C LEU A 34 28.36 5.89 9.66
N THR A 35 28.30 6.86 8.76
CA THR A 35 27.04 7.55 8.54
C THR A 35 26.17 6.61 7.72
N LEU A 36 25.49 5.70 8.40
CA LEU A 36 24.21 5.21 7.92
C LEU A 36 23.39 6.45 7.56
N ARG A 37 23.05 6.62 6.28
CA ARG A 37 22.00 7.55 5.88
C ARG A 37 20.76 7.20 6.67
N ALA A 38 20.45 7.99 7.69
CA ALA A 38 19.07 8.22 8.01
C ALA A 38 18.56 9.13 6.90
N ASP A 39 17.55 8.76 6.16
CA ASP A 39 16.76 9.71 5.38
C ASP A 39 16.48 10.88 6.32
N GLU A 40 16.76 12.13 5.86
CA GLU A 40 16.61 13.28 6.74
C GLU A 40 15.11 13.45 7.02
N PRO A 41 14.60 13.10 8.19
CA PRO A 41 13.16 13.15 8.47
C PRO A 41 12.64 14.59 8.52
N TYR A 42 13.55 15.55 8.73
CA TYR A 42 13.24 16.97 8.75
C TYR A 42 13.52 17.61 7.40
N ALA A 43 12.80 18.68 7.09
CA ALA A 43 13.03 19.46 5.88
C ALA A 43 14.50 19.86 5.77
N ARG A 44 15.14 19.50 4.63
CA ARG A 44 16.54 19.85 4.36
C ARG A 44 16.73 21.36 4.36
N SER A 45 17.84 21.81 4.92
CA SER A 45 18.25 23.20 4.85
C SER A 45 18.68 23.55 3.42
N LYS A 46 18.18 24.67 2.90
CA LYS A 46 18.49 25.20 1.56
C LYS A 46 19.44 26.37 1.65
N ASP A 47 20.50 26.36 0.83
CA ASP A 47 21.40 27.49 0.65
C ASP A 47 21.04 28.29 -0.60
N TYR A 48 20.24 27.70 -1.49
CA TYR A 48 19.74 28.30 -2.72
C TYR A 48 18.32 27.80 -3.02
N ASP A 49 17.66 28.49 -3.90
CA ASP A 49 16.34 28.23 -4.45
C ASP A 49 16.48 27.88 -5.93
N LEU A 50 16.03 26.69 -6.34
CA LEU A 50 16.07 26.22 -7.70
C LEU A 50 14.83 26.72 -8.43
N GLN A 51 14.96 27.73 -9.30
CA GLN A 51 13.84 28.45 -9.89
C GLN A 51 13.40 27.87 -11.23
N HIS A 52 14.35 27.37 -12.04
CA HIS A 52 14.09 26.82 -13.36
C HIS A 52 15.16 25.80 -13.76
N SER A 53 14.74 24.76 -14.48
CA SER A 53 15.64 23.79 -15.10
C SER A 53 15.27 23.55 -16.55
N LYS A 54 16.23 23.80 -17.45
CA LYS A 54 16.15 23.35 -18.83
C LYS A 54 16.93 22.07 -18.98
N ILE A 55 16.21 20.97 -19.20
CA ILE A 55 16.71 19.60 -19.20
C ILE A 55 16.77 19.09 -20.64
N MET A 56 17.94 18.77 -21.14
CA MET A 56 18.16 18.27 -22.49
C MET A 56 18.68 16.86 -22.44
N LEU A 57 17.93 15.89 -22.96
CA LEU A 57 18.22 14.47 -22.84
C LEU A 57 18.35 13.79 -24.20
N ARG A 58 19.33 12.90 -24.29
CA ARG A 58 19.51 11.92 -25.37
C ARG A 58 19.78 10.57 -24.73
N PHE A 59 19.40 9.52 -25.42
CA PHE A 59 19.52 8.16 -24.92
C PHE A 59 20.37 7.31 -25.86
N ASP A 60 21.42 6.73 -25.34
CA ASP A 60 22.13 5.62 -25.98
C ASP A 60 21.46 4.32 -25.53
N VAL A 61 20.51 3.88 -26.37
CA VAL A 61 19.61 2.76 -26.05
C VAL A 61 20.39 1.44 -25.94
N ASP A 62 21.37 1.23 -26.83
CA ASP A 62 22.16 0.01 -26.90
C ASP A 62 23.01 -0.18 -25.62
N HIS A 63 23.51 0.91 -25.05
CA HIS A 63 24.33 0.89 -23.84
C HIS A 63 23.57 1.25 -22.57
N ARG A 64 22.24 1.48 -22.67
CA ARG A 64 21.38 1.92 -21.55
C ARG A 64 21.95 3.13 -20.82
N LYS A 65 22.28 4.18 -21.59
CA LYS A 65 22.97 5.35 -21.09
C LYS A 65 22.16 6.60 -21.37
N VAL A 66 22.07 7.48 -20.37
CA VAL A 66 21.58 8.85 -20.51
C VAL A 66 22.75 9.78 -20.82
N ILE A 67 22.55 10.69 -21.77
CA ILE A 67 23.47 11.78 -22.10
C ILE A 67 22.67 13.07 -21.91
N GLY A 68 23.03 13.85 -20.89
CA GLY A 68 22.27 14.99 -20.42
C GLY A 68 23.07 16.30 -20.48
N GLU A 69 22.34 17.37 -20.68
CA GLU A 69 22.77 18.74 -20.41
C GLU A 69 21.63 19.40 -19.63
N VAL A 70 21.94 20.02 -18.50
CA VAL A 70 20.93 20.74 -17.72
C VAL A 70 21.43 22.15 -17.41
N ILE A 71 20.55 23.13 -17.60
CA ILE A 71 20.79 24.50 -17.25
C ILE A 71 19.86 24.85 -16.09
N HIS A 72 20.42 24.99 -14.89
CA HIS A 72 19.70 25.42 -13.70
C HIS A 72 19.81 26.91 -13.52
N THR A 73 18.70 27.61 -13.31
CA THR A 73 18.68 28.96 -12.75
C THR A 73 18.43 28.87 -11.25
N VAL A 74 19.42 29.23 -10.46
CA VAL A 74 19.36 29.21 -9.00
C VAL A 74 19.43 30.61 -8.42
N SER A 75 18.80 30.84 -7.25
CA SER A 75 18.89 32.08 -6.47
C SER A 75 19.43 31.77 -5.09
N THR A 76 20.45 32.51 -4.62
CA THR A 76 21.04 32.27 -3.31
C THR A 76 20.11 32.71 -2.17
N LEU A 77 20.05 31.92 -1.11
CA LEU A 77 19.24 32.18 0.10
C LEU A 77 20.09 32.67 1.28
N ARG A 78 21.42 32.64 1.16
CA ARG A 78 22.37 33.07 2.21
C ARG A 78 23.40 34.06 1.72
N GLU A 79 23.83 34.93 2.60
CA GLU A 79 24.97 35.79 2.35
C GLU A 79 26.27 34.96 2.27
N ASN A 80 27.20 35.42 1.40
CA ASN A 80 28.48 34.80 1.16
C ASN A 80 28.41 33.35 0.65
N THR A 81 27.35 32.99 -0.06
CA THR A 81 27.27 31.71 -0.73
C THR A 81 28.38 31.59 -1.78
N SER A 82 29.32 30.68 -1.58
CA SER A 82 30.51 30.50 -2.43
C SER A 82 30.47 29.22 -3.25
N SER A 83 29.47 28.34 -3.05
CA SER A 83 29.23 27.11 -3.83
C SER A 83 27.77 26.73 -3.81
N ILE A 84 27.37 26.04 -4.87
CA ILE A 84 26.05 25.37 -5.00
C ILE A 84 26.30 23.87 -5.05
N ALA A 85 25.57 23.09 -4.25
CA ALA A 85 25.69 21.64 -4.19
C ALA A 85 24.41 20.97 -4.71
N PHE A 86 24.51 20.28 -5.83
CA PHE A 86 23.43 19.43 -6.38
C PHE A 86 23.60 17.98 -5.94
N ASP A 87 22.50 17.29 -5.73
CA ASP A 87 22.50 15.85 -5.58
C ASP A 87 22.79 15.20 -6.94
N SER A 88 23.71 14.23 -6.98
CA SER A 88 24.16 13.59 -8.21
C SER A 88 24.79 12.24 -7.88
N VAL A 89 24.17 11.16 -8.33
CA VAL A 89 24.57 9.79 -8.00
C VAL A 89 24.83 9.00 -9.28
N GLY A 90 26.01 8.39 -9.38
CA GLY A 90 26.35 7.53 -10.53
C GLY A 90 26.52 8.27 -11.87
N LEU A 91 26.55 9.58 -11.88
CA LEU A 91 26.71 10.41 -13.08
C LEU A 91 28.16 10.85 -13.25
N THR A 92 28.63 10.82 -14.49
CA THR A 92 29.94 11.35 -14.90
C THR A 92 29.75 12.78 -15.41
N ILE A 93 30.23 13.76 -14.66
CA ILE A 93 30.15 15.16 -15.03
C ILE A 93 31.28 15.48 -16.03
N GLN A 94 30.91 15.98 -17.20
CA GLN A 94 31.83 16.28 -18.29
C GLN A 94 32.34 17.73 -18.23
N SER A 95 31.42 18.67 -17.96
CA SER A 95 31.77 20.08 -17.85
C SER A 95 30.69 20.84 -17.08
N VAL A 96 31.12 21.92 -16.42
CA VAL A 96 30.23 22.87 -15.75
C VAL A 96 30.60 24.29 -16.18
N THR A 97 29.57 25.13 -16.45
CA THR A 97 29.75 26.57 -16.57
C THR A 97 28.84 27.31 -15.61
N VAL A 98 29.29 28.44 -15.08
CA VAL A 98 28.53 29.38 -14.27
C VAL A 98 28.41 30.68 -15.04
N ASN A 99 27.18 31.12 -15.32
CA ASN A 99 26.92 32.30 -16.16
C ASN A 99 27.72 32.28 -17.50
N LYS A 100 27.72 31.12 -18.16
CA LYS A 100 28.43 30.83 -19.42
C LYS A 100 29.97 30.80 -19.32
N SER A 101 30.55 30.99 -18.15
CA SER A 101 31.99 30.90 -17.92
C SER A 101 32.37 29.54 -17.38
N PRO A 102 33.39 28.83 -17.90
CA PRO A 102 33.82 27.54 -17.38
C PRO A 102 34.15 27.61 -15.90
N ALA A 103 33.61 26.66 -15.14
CA ALA A 103 33.81 26.55 -13.70
C ALA A 103 34.53 25.25 -13.35
N LYS A 104 35.38 25.30 -12.31
CA LYS A 104 35.83 24.08 -11.65
C LYS A 104 34.68 23.49 -10.86
N PHE A 105 34.72 22.20 -10.63
CA PHE A 105 33.71 21.51 -9.83
C PHE A 105 34.36 20.35 -9.06
N GLU A 106 33.73 19.92 -8.01
CA GLU A 106 34.04 18.69 -7.29
C GLU A 106 32.84 17.73 -7.44
N SER A 107 33.11 16.49 -7.85
CA SER A 107 32.11 15.44 -7.93
C SER A 107 32.45 14.37 -6.91
N THR A 108 31.57 14.15 -5.94
CA THR A 108 31.63 13.07 -4.96
C THR A 108 30.77 11.91 -5.41
N ALA A 109 30.64 10.86 -4.59
CA ALA A 109 29.73 9.74 -4.89
C ALA A 109 28.25 10.16 -4.92
N GLU A 110 27.89 11.29 -4.27
CA GLU A 110 26.50 11.69 -4.02
C GLU A 110 26.18 13.12 -4.46
N LYS A 111 27.19 13.96 -4.64
CA LYS A 111 26.99 15.41 -4.88
C LYS A 111 27.93 15.96 -5.95
N LEU A 112 27.42 16.93 -6.68
CA LEU A 112 28.18 17.84 -7.52
C LEU A 112 28.26 19.20 -6.83
N ILE A 113 29.47 19.64 -6.46
CA ILE A 113 29.72 20.91 -5.80
C ILE A 113 30.33 21.88 -6.83
N VAL A 114 29.63 22.98 -7.09
CA VAL A 114 30.00 24.00 -8.08
C VAL A 114 30.33 25.29 -7.35
N PRO A 115 31.58 25.73 -7.34
CA PRO A 115 31.94 27.06 -6.86
C PRO A 115 31.26 28.17 -7.67
N VAL A 116 30.71 29.15 -6.99
CA VAL A 116 30.12 30.34 -7.57
C VAL A 116 30.81 31.60 -7.00
N PRO A 117 30.78 32.74 -7.70
CA PRO A 117 31.21 34.00 -7.10
C PRO A 117 30.45 34.26 -5.78
N ASN A 118 31.10 34.83 -4.77
CA ASN A 118 30.44 35.12 -3.49
C ASN A 118 29.13 35.88 -3.70
N GLY A 119 28.02 35.15 -3.48
CA GLY A 119 26.65 35.62 -3.72
C GLY A 119 26.09 36.30 -2.46
N LYS A 120 25.26 37.28 -2.69
CA LYS A 120 24.36 37.87 -1.69
C LYS A 120 23.00 37.20 -1.80
N VAL A 121 22.19 37.27 -0.76
CA VAL A 121 20.82 36.81 -0.82
C VAL A 121 20.11 37.39 -2.05
N GLY A 122 19.54 36.47 -2.88
CA GLY A 122 18.83 36.82 -4.11
C GLY A 122 19.67 36.90 -5.39
N ASP A 123 21.02 36.76 -5.29
CA ASP A 123 21.83 36.68 -6.50
C ASP A 123 21.52 35.42 -7.29
N LYS A 124 21.46 35.57 -8.63
CA LYS A 124 21.09 34.50 -9.54
C LYS A 124 22.29 33.98 -10.33
N PHE A 125 22.34 32.66 -10.48
CA PHE A 125 23.34 31.99 -11.29
C PHE A 125 22.66 31.01 -12.26
N ASP A 126 23.08 31.07 -13.54
CA ASP A 126 22.79 30.02 -14.52
C ASP A 126 23.95 29.01 -14.47
N ILE A 127 23.65 27.77 -14.09
CA ILE A 127 24.62 26.68 -13.98
C ILE A 127 24.30 25.65 -15.05
N ASP A 128 25.17 25.54 -16.07
CA ASP A 128 25.05 24.57 -17.16
C ASP A 128 25.97 23.39 -16.84
N ILE A 129 25.38 22.19 -16.78
CA ILE A 129 26.03 20.93 -16.41
C ILE A 129 25.86 19.95 -17.54
N ARG A 130 26.97 19.45 -18.12
CA ARG A 130 26.97 18.36 -19.08
C ARG A 130 27.42 17.09 -18.41
N TYR A 131 26.65 16.03 -18.59
CA TYR A 131 26.85 14.78 -17.90
C TYR A 131 26.41 13.57 -18.72
N GLU A 132 26.81 12.40 -18.27
CA GLU A 132 26.34 11.12 -18.76
C GLU A 132 26.31 10.09 -17.64
N GLY A 133 25.49 9.05 -17.78
CA GLY A 133 25.41 7.99 -16.77
C GLY A 133 24.69 6.75 -17.30
N LYS A 134 24.83 5.66 -16.54
CA LYS A 134 24.07 4.41 -16.70
C LYS A 134 23.21 4.20 -15.47
N PRO A 135 22.07 4.85 -15.40
CA PRO A 135 21.22 4.78 -14.21
C PRO A 135 20.68 3.35 -14.03
N THR A 136 20.66 2.90 -12.78
CA THR A 136 19.97 1.68 -12.33
C THR A 136 18.71 2.01 -11.55
N LYS A 137 18.57 3.29 -11.15
CA LYS A 137 17.41 3.89 -10.50
C LYS A 137 17.08 5.23 -11.14
N GLY A 138 15.90 5.73 -10.93
CA GLY A 138 15.45 7.03 -11.40
C GLY A 138 15.14 7.08 -12.91
N LEU A 139 15.86 6.35 -13.77
CA LEU A 139 15.59 6.22 -15.20
C LEU A 139 15.81 4.79 -15.66
N TYR A 140 14.84 4.24 -16.36
CA TYR A 140 14.77 2.83 -16.72
C TYR A 140 14.66 2.63 -18.22
N PHE A 141 15.38 1.62 -18.75
CA PHE A 141 15.33 1.21 -20.15
C PHE A 141 14.61 -0.13 -20.27
N ILE A 142 13.43 -0.12 -20.84
CA ILE A 142 12.62 -1.29 -21.12
C ILE A 142 12.81 -1.64 -22.59
N LEU A 143 13.45 -2.77 -22.88
CA LEU A 143 13.85 -3.13 -24.22
C LEU A 143 13.57 -4.61 -24.47
N PRO A 144 13.23 -5.01 -25.70
CA PRO A 144 13.21 -6.42 -26.10
C PRO A 144 14.56 -7.10 -25.83
N ASP A 145 14.52 -8.36 -25.47
CA ASP A 145 15.69 -9.22 -25.36
C ASP A 145 15.41 -10.61 -25.97
N LYS A 146 16.40 -11.50 -25.96
CA LYS A 146 16.26 -12.84 -26.54
C LYS A 146 15.17 -13.68 -25.86
N ASP A 147 14.93 -13.42 -24.58
CA ASP A 147 13.97 -14.16 -23.76
C ASP A 147 12.56 -13.56 -23.81
N TYR A 148 12.47 -12.26 -24.14
CA TYR A 148 11.21 -11.50 -24.25
C TYR A 148 11.25 -10.59 -25.49
N PRO A 149 11.16 -11.15 -26.70
CA PRO A 149 11.26 -10.36 -27.95
C PRO A 149 10.08 -9.41 -28.15
N ASP A 150 8.94 -9.67 -27.53
CA ASP A 150 7.74 -8.85 -27.61
C ASP A 150 7.65 -7.75 -26.52
N ARG A 151 8.72 -7.58 -25.73
CA ARG A 151 8.79 -6.51 -24.74
C ARG A 151 8.72 -5.15 -25.40
N PRO A 152 7.94 -4.18 -24.85
CA PRO A 152 7.86 -2.85 -25.45
C PRO A 152 9.20 -2.14 -25.39
N ILE A 153 9.37 -1.18 -26.31
CA ILE A 153 10.51 -0.28 -26.30
C ILE A 153 10.08 0.99 -25.59
N GLN A 154 10.57 1.19 -24.37
CA GLN A 154 10.26 2.34 -23.53
C GLN A 154 11.47 2.79 -22.71
N ILE A 155 11.55 4.07 -22.45
CA ILE A 155 12.40 4.70 -21.43
C ILE A 155 11.46 5.50 -20.55
N TRP A 156 11.59 5.39 -19.24
CA TRP A 156 10.77 6.14 -18.29
C TRP A 156 11.54 6.48 -17.02
N THR A 157 11.09 7.53 -16.35
CA THR A 157 11.70 8.02 -15.10
C THR A 157 10.76 7.79 -13.91
N GLN A 158 11.37 7.64 -12.72
CA GLN A 158 10.72 7.63 -11.41
C GLN A 158 11.58 8.43 -10.45
N GLY A 159 11.06 9.55 -9.96
CA GLY A 159 11.81 10.47 -9.10
C GLY A 159 11.58 10.27 -7.60
N GLU A 160 10.43 9.76 -7.20
CA GLU A 160 10.07 9.61 -5.80
C GLU A 160 10.78 8.39 -5.17
N SER A 161 11.26 8.50 -3.92
CA SER A 161 11.26 9.75 -3.14
C SER A 161 12.41 10.70 -3.52
N GLU A 162 13.64 10.21 -3.76
CA GLU A 162 14.85 10.98 -4.05
C GLU A 162 15.71 10.31 -5.13
N ASP A 163 15.07 9.74 -6.17
CA ASP A 163 15.74 9.00 -7.24
C ASP A 163 16.00 9.84 -8.51
N THR A 164 15.51 11.09 -8.58
CA THR A 164 15.82 12.03 -9.68
C THR A 164 17.32 12.26 -9.83
N ARG A 165 18.06 12.30 -8.73
CA ARG A 165 19.53 12.45 -8.67
C ARG A 165 20.32 11.39 -9.42
N ASN A 166 19.71 10.25 -9.75
CA ASN A 166 20.37 9.16 -10.45
C ASN A 166 20.43 9.38 -11.99
N TYR A 167 19.63 10.33 -12.53
CA TYR A 167 19.64 10.64 -13.98
C TYR A 167 19.76 12.13 -14.29
N LEU A 168 19.61 12.98 -13.26
CA LEU A 168 19.64 14.44 -13.38
C LEU A 168 20.34 15.04 -12.15
N PRO A 169 21.50 15.71 -12.27
CA PRO A 169 22.06 16.48 -11.15
C PRO A 169 21.07 17.57 -10.76
N THR A 170 20.54 17.59 -9.52
CA THR A 170 19.50 18.53 -9.10
C THR A 170 19.47 18.68 -7.57
N TYR A 171 18.62 19.55 -7.04
CA TYR A 171 18.23 19.54 -5.62
C TYR A 171 17.08 18.54 -5.47
N ASP A 172 17.38 17.36 -4.95
CA ASP A 172 16.45 16.24 -4.94
C ASP A 172 15.81 16.04 -3.56
N TYR A 173 14.87 16.92 -3.23
CA TYR A 173 14.06 16.87 -2.00
C TYR A 173 12.76 17.66 -2.20
N PRO A 174 11.63 17.29 -1.58
CA PRO A 174 10.32 17.87 -1.91
C PRO A 174 10.17 19.36 -1.55
N ASN A 175 11.02 19.94 -0.68
CA ASN A 175 10.88 21.32 -0.22
C ASN A 175 11.41 22.39 -1.18
N ASP A 176 11.64 22.05 -2.43
CA ASP A 176 11.98 23.01 -3.49
C ASP A 176 11.05 22.86 -4.70
N ARG A 177 10.76 23.97 -5.36
CA ARG A 177 9.82 24.00 -6.49
C ARG A 177 10.37 24.83 -7.62
N LEU A 178 10.26 24.31 -8.84
CA LEU A 178 10.82 24.93 -10.03
C LEU A 178 9.90 24.76 -11.25
N THR A 179 10.07 25.60 -12.24
CA THR A 179 9.53 25.38 -13.59
C THR A 179 10.51 24.55 -14.43
N THR A 180 10.02 23.80 -15.39
CA THR A 180 10.87 22.95 -16.24
C THR A 180 10.65 23.18 -17.73
N GLU A 181 11.74 23.02 -18.51
CA GLU A 181 11.72 22.84 -19.95
C GLU A 181 12.46 21.54 -20.29
N THR A 182 11.74 20.51 -20.73
CA THR A 182 12.33 19.21 -21.09
C THR A 182 12.46 19.08 -22.59
N VAL A 183 13.68 18.86 -23.08
CA VAL A 183 14.04 18.72 -24.49
C VAL A 183 14.59 17.31 -24.71
N ALA A 184 13.79 16.42 -25.25
CA ALA A 184 14.17 15.04 -25.48
C ALA A 184 14.39 14.75 -26.96
N THR A 185 15.55 14.22 -27.34
CA THR A 185 15.86 13.81 -28.72
C THR A 185 15.86 12.28 -28.81
N VAL A 186 14.93 11.74 -29.60
CA VAL A 186 14.63 10.30 -29.69
C VAL A 186 14.47 9.87 -31.17
N PRO A 187 14.49 8.57 -31.50
CA PRO A 187 14.16 8.06 -32.83
C PRO A 187 12.87 8.64 -33.37
N ALA A 188 12.79 8.90 -34.67
CA ALA A 188 11.66 9.59 -35.30
C ALA A 188 10.32 8.83 -35.16
N SER A 189 10.35 7.53 -34.92
CA SER A 189 9.17 6.68 -34.65
C SER A 189 8.65 6.75 -33.25
N TRP A 190 9.40 7.31 -32.29
CA TRP A 190 9.03 7.37 -30.90
C TRP A 190 8.23 8.63 -30.57
N LEU A 191 7.33 8.48 -29.61
CA LEU A 191 6.71 9.60 -28.90
C LEU A 191 7.52 9.92 -27.64
N THR A 192 7.40 11.16 -27.16
CA THR A 192 7.83 11.52 -25.82
C THR A 192 6.70 12.21 -25.08
N ILE A 193 6.61 11.96 -23.80
CA ILE A 193 5.71 12.62 -22.86
C ILE A 193 6.55 13.13 -21.70
N ALA A 194 6.34 14.41 -21.33
CA ALA A 194 6.98 15.01 -20.16
C ALA A 194 6.02 16.00 -19.50
N ASN A 195 6.44 16.61 -18.38
CA ASN A 195 5.65 17.61 -17.67
C ASN A 195 5.27 18.80 -18.57
N GLY A 196 4.09 19.37 -18.33
CA GLY A 196 3.62 20.59 -18.97
C GLY A 196 3.17 20.41 -20.44
N LYS A 197 3.21 21.50 -21.18
CA LYS A 197 2.69 21.60 -22.56
C LYS A 197 3.75 21.25 -23.60
N LEU A 198 3.35 20.55 -24.66
CA LEU A 198 4.19 20.35 -25.86
C LEU A 198 4.35 21.68 -26.59
N MET A 199 5.57 22.18 -26.65
CA MET A 199 5.93 23.42 -27.35
C MET A 199 6.24 23.22 -28.84
N GLY A 200 6.71 22.04 -29.21
CA GLY A 200 6.98 21.71 -30.60
C GLY A 200 7.80 20.43 -30.76
N VAL A 201 7.81 19.96 -32.00
CA VAL A 201 8.61 18.81 -32.46
C VAL A 201 9.38 19.21 -33.72
N THR A 202 10.69 19.02 -33.68
CA THR A 202 11.57 19.35 -34.81
C THR A 202 12.36 18.13 -35.24
N ASN A 203 12.67 18.04 -36.55
CA ASN A 203 13.53 16.98 -37.06
C ASN A 203 14.97 17.21 -36.60
N ALA A 204 15.67 16.14 -36.26
CA ALA A 204 17.08 16.13 -35.92
C ALA A 204 17.86 15.18 -36.86
N PRO A 205 19.19 15.28 -36.94
CA PRO A 205 20.00 14.39 -37.76
C PRO A 205 19.81 12.92 -37.42
N ASN A 206 20.19 12.02 -38.30
CA ASN A 206 20.18 10.56 -38.10
C ASN A 206 18.76 9.98 -37.83
N ASN A 207 17.74 10.47 -38.51
CA ASN A 207 16.35 10.02 -38.35
C ASN A 207 15.84 10.14 -36.92
N MET A 208 16.22 11.24 -36.26
CA MET A 208 15.76 11.56 -34.87
C MET A 208 14.76 12.71 -34.90
N LYS A 209 14.02 12.89 -33.82
CA LYS A 209 13.17 14.06 -33.54
C LYS A 209 13.50 14.59 -32.15
N THR A 210 13.43 15.93 -32.05
CA THR A 210 13.55 16.64 -30.79
C THR A 210 12.19 17.17 -30.38
N TRP A 211 11.74 16.75 -29.17
CA TRP A 211 10.49 17.17 -28.57
C TRP A 211 10.80 18.18 -27.47
N THR A 212 10.08 19.28 -27.42
CA THR A 212 10.23 20.30 -26.38
C THR A 212 8.94 20.43 -25.59
N TRP A 213 9.02 20.18 -24.30
CA TRP A 213 7.94 20.30 -23.33
C TRP A 213 8.25 21.45 -22.37
N LYS A 214 7.22 22.12 -21.84
CA LYS A 214 7.40 23.19 -20.88
C LYS A 214 6.31 23.16 -19.83
N GLU A 215 6.70 23.10 -18.58
CA GLU A 215 5.83 23.26 -17.42
C GLU A 215 6.06 24.65 -16.83
N SER A 216 4.98 25.43 -16.79
CA SER A 216 5.03 26.82 -16.35
C SER A 216 4.59 27.00 -14.90
N VAL A 217 3.92 26.00 -14.33
CA VAL A 217 3.55 25.96 -12.92
C VAL A 217 4.68 25.28 -12.15
N PRO A 218 5.25 25.90 -11.09
CA PRO A 218 6.34 25.29 -10.35
C PRO A 218 5.91 24.00 -9.63
N SER A 219 6.71 22.94 -9.76
CA SER A 219 6.53 21.64 -9.11
C SER A 219 7.81 21.16 -8.45
N SER A 220 7.73 20.16 -7.58
CA SER A 220 8.90 19.58 -6.91
C SER A 220 9.71 18.69 -7.84
N THR A 221 11.00 18.52 -7.57
CA THR A 221 11.93 17.80 -8.45
C THR A 221 11.58 16.32 -8.60
N TYR A 222 11.04 15.67 -7.58
CA TYR A 222 10.64 14.26 -7.67
C TYR A 222 9.52 14.00 -8.69
N LEU A 223 8.76 15.05 -9.06
CA LEU A 223 7.67 15.01 -10.05
C LEU A 223 8.16 15.18 -11.51
N ILE A 224 9.46 15.44 -11.72
CA ILE A 224 10.01 15.57 -13.07
C ILE A 224 9.98 14.23 -13.78
N THR A 225 9.32 14.18 -14.93
CA THR A 225 9.19 12.94 -15.70
C THR A 225 9.51 13.10 -17.17
N VAL A 226 10.03 12.05 -17.76
CA VAL A 226 10.06 11.81 -19.19
C VAL A 226 9.78 10.35 -19.49
N VAL A 227 8.82 10.10 -20.36
CA VAL A 227 8.58 8.80 -20.96
C VAL A 227 8.84 8.93 -22.46
N ALA A 228 9.59 7.99 -23.04
CA ALA A 228 9.88 7.92 -24.45
C ALA A 228 9.77 6.49 -24.97
N GLY A 229 9.26 6.28 -26.18
CA GLY A 229 9.16 4.94 -26.74
C GLY A 229 8.17 4.80 -27.88
N GLU A 230 7.95 3.57 -28.30
CA GLU A 230 6.90 3.22 -29.26
C GLU A 230 5.58 3.08 -28.51
N LEU A 231 4.71 4.07 -28.63
CA LEU A 231 3.46 4.19 -27.90
C LEU A 231 2.26 4.30 -28.84
N ASP A 232 1.12 3.77 -28.42
CA ASP A 232 -0.19 4.10 -28.94
C ASP A 232 -0.76 5.28 -28.14
N GLU A 233 -1.47 6.18 -28.80
CA GLU A 233 -2.06 7.39 -28.21
C GLU A 233 -3.58 7.37 -28.40
N VAL A 234 -4.33 7.77 -27.38
CA VAL A 234 -5.75 8.12 -27.45
C VAL A 234 -5.94 9.51 -26.88
N LYS A 235 -6.51 10.41 -27.70
CA LYS A 235 -6.76 11.81 -27.31
C LYS A 235 -8.17 11.97 -26.79
N ASP A 236 -8.27 12.71 -25.69
CA ASP A 236 -9.51 13.12 -25.06
C ASP A 236 -9.40 14.59 -24.63
N SER A 237 -10.44 15.17 -24.06
CA SER A 237 -10.38 16.55 -23.60
C SER A 237 -11.52 16.90 -22.64
N LEU A 238 -11.26 17.88 -21.78
CA LEU A 238 -12.27 18.53 -20.94
C LEU A 238 -12.25 20.05 -21.17
N ARG A 239 -13.27 20.59 -21.83
CA ARG A 239 -13.41 22.07 -22.03
C ARG A 239 -12.14 22.73 -22.61
N GLY A 240 -11.41 22.02 -23.48
CA GLY A 240 -10.17 22.51 -24.10
C GLY A 240 -8.88 22.13 -23.36
N LEU A 241 -8.96 21.57 -22.16
CA LEU A 241 -7.83 20.91 -21.50
C LEU A 241 -7.58 19.57 -22.20
N PRO A 242 -6.37 19.30 -22.75
CA PRO A 242 -6.03 17.99 -23.28
C PRO A 242 -5.98 16.95 -22.14
N VAL A 243 -6.62 15.79 -22.36
CA VAL A 243 -6.59 14.63 -21.48
C VAL A 243 -6.20 13.42 -22.33
N ASP A 244 -4.91 13.10 -22.37
CA ASP A 244 -4.38 12.15 -23.33
C ASP A 244 -3.91 10.87 -22.63
N TYR A 245 -4.09 9.73 -23.28
CA TYR A 245 -3.72 8.41 -22.76
C TYR A 245 -2.71 7.74 -23.66
N TYR A 246 -1.67 7.14 -23.09
CA TYR A 246 -0.59 6.48 -23.80
C TYR A 246 -0.34 5.07 -23.26
N ALA A 247 -0.16 4.12 -24.16
CA ALA A 247 0.17 2.73 -23.80
C ALA A 247 1.30 2.19 -24.69
N PRO A 248 1.98 1.11 -24.28
CA PRO A 248 2.87 0.40 -25.17
C PRO A 248 2.21 0.06 -26.50
N LYS A 249 2.98 0.14 -27.59
CA LYS A 249 2.50 -0.14 -28.94
C LYS A 249 1.73 -1.46 -29.01
N GLY A 250 0.56 -1.43 -29.65
CA GLY A 250 -0.34 -2.58 -29.77
C GLY A 250 -1.32 -2.76 -28.62
N ARG A 251 -1.36 -1.83 -27.62
CA ARG A 251 -2.29 -1.87 -26.47
C ARG A 251 -3.26 -0.69 -26.41
N GLY A 252 -3.34 0.10 -27.48
CA GLY A 252 -4.19 1.30 -27.55
C GLY A 252 -5.69 1.05 -27.37
N ASP A 253 -6.19 -0.14 -27.74
CA ASP A 253 -7.58 -0.57 -27.57
C ASP A 253 -8.00 -0.69 -26.10
N ARG A 254 -7.07 -0.75 -25.16
CA ARG A 254 -7.30 -0.83 -23.72
C ARG A 254 -7.40 0.54 -23.05
N LEU A 255 -6.94 1.61 -23.69
CA LEU A 255 -6.84 2.93 -23.08
C LEU A 255 -8.20 3.51 -22.74
N ALA A 256 -9.09 3.66 -23.71
CA ALA A 256 -10.42 4.23 -23.47
C ALA A 256 -11.28 3.39 -22.49
N PRO A 257 -11.31 2.05 -22.56
CA PRO A 257 -11.99 1.24 -21.56
C PRO A 257 -11.47 1.39 -20.14
N THR A 258 -10.17 1.66 -19.97
CA THR A 258 -9.54 1.81 -18.64
C THR A 258 -9.66 3.25 -18.13
N TYR A 259 -9.29 4.25 -18.94
CA TYR A 259 -9.06 5.63 -18.51
C TYR A 259 -10.11 6.63 -18.97
N GLY A 260 -11.06 6.26 -19.82
CA GLY A 260 -12.02 7.18 -20.45
C GLY A 260 -13.01 7.89 -19.50
N ARG A 261 -12.94 7.61 -18.18
CA ARG A 261 -13.70 8.34 -17.15
C ARG A 261 -12.95 9.54 -16.57
N THR A 262 -11.67 9.69 -16.87
CA THR A 262 -10.79 10.75 -16.33
C THR A 262 -11.35 12.18 -16.50
N PRO A 263 -11.92 12.59 -17.64
CA PRO A 263 -12.50 13.94 -17.75
C PRO A 263 -13.62 14.20 -16.74
N ARG A 264 -14.42 13.19 -16.40
CA ARG A 264 -15.49 13.30 -15.38
C ARG A 264 -14.92 13.40 -13.98
N MET A 265 -13.80 12.71 -13.70
CA MET A 265 -13.09 12.80 -12.42
C MET A 265 -12.53 14.21 -12.23
N ILE A 266 -11.89 14.79 -13.26
CA ILE A 266 -11.39 16.18 -13.23
C ILE A 266 -12.54 17.16 -12.95
N GLU A 267 -13.68 17.01 -13.64
CA GLU A 267 -14.85 17.88 -13.42
C GLU A 267 -15.40 17.78 -12.00
N LEU A 268 -15.45 16.58 -11.44
CA LEU A 268 -15.84 16.35 -10.04
C LEU A 268 -14.89 17.03 -9.07
N PHE A 269 -13.58 16.81 -9.23
CA PHE A 269 -12.56 17.31 -8.32
C PHE A 269 -12.42 18.83 -8.39
N ASN A 270 -12.51 19.44 -9.57
CA ASN A 270 -12.63 20.90 -9.69
C ASN A 270 -13.75 21.45 -8.81
N LYS A 271 -14.92 20.80 -8.85
CA LYS A 271 -16.06 21.21 -8.05
C LYS A 271 -15.88 20.95 -6.55
N LYS A 272 -15.33 19.81 -6.18
CA LYS A 272 -15.19 19.38 -4.77
C LYS A 272 -14.09 20.14 -4.05
N TYR A 273 -12.97 20.37 -4.72
CA TYR A 273 -11.81 21.07 -4.16
C TYR A 273 -11.92 22.60 -4.34
N GLY A 274 -12.84 23.08 -5.18
CA GLY A 274 -13.08 24.50 -5.41
C GLY A 274 -11.97 25.22 -6.20
N VAL A 275 -11.00 24.47 -6.73
CA VAL A 275 -9.88 24.93 -7.54
C VAL A 275 -9.86 24.13 -8.82
N ASP A 276 -9.85 24.83 -9.98
CA ASP A 276 -9.75 24.16 -11.28
C ASP A 276 -8.41 23.44 -11.41
N TYR A 277 -8.39 22.38 -12.25
CA TYR A 277 -7.18 21.62 -12.54
C TYR A 277 -6.03 22.56 -12.96
N PRO A 278 -4.88 22.55 -12.26
CA PRO A 278 -3.94 23.66 -12.34
C PRO A 278 -2.90 23.56 -13.48
N TRP A 279 -2.84 22.44 -14.20
CA TRP A 279 -1.79 22.15 -15.16
C TRP A 279 -2.25 22.34 -16.60
N GLU A 280 -1.29 22.41 -17.57
CA GLU A 280 -1.56 22.71 -18.97
C GLU A 280 -2.21 21.55 -19.74
N LYS A 281 -2.08 20.33 -19.26
CA LYS A 281 -2.68 19.09 -19.79
C LYS A 281 -2.78 18.07 -18.69
N TYR A 282 -3.48 16.97 -18.95
CA TYR A 282 -3.34 15.74 -18.15
C TYR A 282 -3.03 14.56 -19.05
N ALA A 283 -1.83 14.01 -18.96
CA ALA A 283 -1.43 12.79 -19.64
C ALA A 283 -1.36 11.62 -18.66
N GLN A 284 -1.82 10.44 -19.07
CA GLN A 284 -1.65 9.19 -18.32
C GLN A 284 -0.86 8.23 -19.20
N VAL A 285 0.31 7.81 -18.73
CA VAL A 285 1.28 7.05 -19.54
C VAL A 285 1.53 5.70 -18.88
N MET A 286 1.23 4.63 -19.61
CA MET A 286 1.42 3.26 -19.14
C MET A 286 2.80 2.76 -19.49
N VAL A 287 3.53 2.31 -18.49
CA VAL A 287 4.87 1.77 -18.67
C VAL A 287 4.99 0.34 -18.14
N ASP A 288 5.78 -0.47 -18.82
CA ASP A 288 6.05 -1.84 -18.39
C ASP A 288 7.09 -1.86 -17.28
N GLU A 289 6.93 -2.83 -16.37
CA GLU A 289 7.81 -3.07 -15.22
C GLU A 289 7.84 -1.94 -14.20
N PHE A 290 6.83 -1.11 -14.17
CA PHE A 290 6.66 -0.10 -13.15
C PHE A 290 6.35 -0.77 -11.81
N VAL A 291 7.18 -0.50 -10.80
CA VAL A 291 7.13 -1.21 -9.51
C VAL A 291 6.01 -0.68 -8.60
N ALA A 292 5.68 0.61 -8.73
CA ALA A 292 4.53 1.23 -8.09
C ALA A 292 3.25 1.00 -8.91
N GLY A 293 2.09 1.26 -8.35
CA GLY A 293 0.82 1.24 -9.06
C GLY A 293 0.72 2.40 -10.05
N GLY A 294 0.94 3.60 -9.54
CA GLY A 294 1.01 4.86 -10.24
C GLY A 294 2.09 5.77 -9.68
N MET A 295 2.25 6.92 -10.29
CA MET A 295 3.10 8.03 -9.88
C MET A 295 2.50 9.32 -10.44
N GLU A 296 2.29 10.25 -9.57
CA GLU A 296 1.55 11.49 -9.80
C GLU A 296 2.26 12.53 -10.64
N ASN A 297 3.40 12.26 -11.24
CA ASN A 297 4.20 13.28 -11.97
C ASN A 297 3.34 14.38 -12.57
N SER A 298 3.60 15.64 -12.20
CA SER A 298 2.72 16.78 -12.50
C SER A 298 2.37 16.85 -13.99
N SER A 299 1.09 16.93 -14.29
CA SER A 299 0.53 16.94 -15.65
C SER A 299 0.75 15.69 -16.51
N ALA A 300 1.50 14.67 -16.03
CA ALA A 300 1.93 13.50 -16.82
C ALA A 300 2.10 12.25 -15.95
N THR A 301 1.03 11.79 -15.32
CA THR A 301 0.99 10.60 -14.44
C THR A 301 1.54 9.38 -15.16
N THR A 302 2.45 8.66 -14.48
CA THR A 302 2.99 7.38 -14.96
C THR A 302 2.28 6.24 -14.23
N ASN A 303 1.74 5.26 -14.96
CA ASN A 303 1.03 4.12 -14.40
C ASN A 303 1.64 2.80 -14.88
N THR A 304 1.47 1.76 -14.07
CA THR A 304 1.87 0.41 -14.51
C THR A 304 1.01 -0.06 -15.69
N SER A 305 1.63 -0.66 -16.70
CA SER A 305 0.89 -1.23 -17.84
C SER A 305 0.02 -2.44 -17.46
N SER A 306 0.22 -3.02 -16.28
CA SER A 306 -0.65 -4.06 -15.73
C SER A 306 -2.03 -3.53 -15.33
N SER A 307 -2.20 -2.20 -15.17
CA SER A 307 -3.49 -1.56 -14.95
C SER A 307 -4.40 -1.57 -16.19
N LEU A 308 -3.84 -1.76 -17.39
CA LEU A 308 -4.60 -1.78 -18.65
C LEU A 308 -5.57 -2.97 -18.69
N VAL A 309 -6.84 -2.68 -18.61
CA VAL A 309 -7.89 -3.70 -18.63
C VAL A 309 -8.19 -4.16 -20.06
N ASN A 310 -8.11 -5.46 -20.28
CA ASN A 310 -8.57 -6.03 -21.54
C ASN A 310 -10.07 -5.73 -21.76
N PRO A 311 -10.49 -5.20 -22.90
CA PRO A 311 -11.90 -4.86 -23.14
C PRO A 311 -12.89 -5.99 -22.84
N LYS A 312 -12.49 -7.25 -23.04
CA LYS A 312 -13.32 -8.43 -22.74
C LYS A 312 -13.46 -8.70 -21.23
N LEU A 313 -12.57 -8.16 -20.40
CA LEU A 313 -12.58 -8.33 -18.96
C LEU A 313 -13.21 -7.14 -18.22
N VAL A 314 -13.50 -6.02 -18.90
CA VAL A 314 -14.12 -4.84 -18.26
C VAL A 314 -15.39 -5.19 -17.48
N PRO A 315 -16.33 -6.02 -17.99
CA PRO A 315 -17.53 -6.38 -17.23
C PRO A 315 -17.27 -7.25 -15.99
N GLU A 316 -16.05 -7.74 -15.82
CA GLU A 316 -15.68 -8.61 -14.69
C GLU A 316 -15.29 -7.81 -13.42
N TYR A 317 -15.15 -6.49 -13.53
CA TYR A 317 -14.69 -5.61 -12.45
C TYR A 317 -15.80 -4.68 -11.97
N VAL A 318 -15.80 -4.34 -10.68
CA VAL A 318 -16.71 -3.36 -10.07
C VAL A 318 -16.23 -1.95 -10.41
N THR A 319 -15.04 -1.60 -9.92
CA THR A 319 -14.43 -0.28 -10.05
C THR A 319 -13.44 -0.21 -11.22
N GLY A 320 -12.97 -1.35 -11.72
CA GLY A 320 -11.91 -1.40 -12.73
C GLY A 320 -10.59 -0.90 -12.15
N GLN A 321 -10.10 0.22 -12.69
CA GLN A 321 -8.89 0.91 -12.25
C GLN A 321 -9.22 2.31 -11.71
N ASP A 322 -10.49 2.61 -11.44
CA ASP A 322 -10.93 3.94 -11.05
C ASP A 322 -10.30 4.40 -9.74
N ASP A 323 -10.03 3.48 -8.82
CA ASP A 323 -9.37 3.77 -7.55
C ASP A 323 -7.96 4.34 -7.82
N LEU A 324 -7.13 3.64 -8.60
CA LEU A 324 -5.81 4.14 -9.00
C LEU A 324 -5.90 5.46 -9.78
N ILE A 325 -6.79 5.55 -10.75
CA ILE A 325 -6.92 6.75 -11.60
C ILE A 325 -7.32 7.98 -10.78
N SER A 326 -8.27 7.83 -9.84
CA SER A 326 -8.71 8.91 -8.98
C SER A 326 -7.68 9.28 -7.92
N HIS A 327 -6.89 8.32 -7.44
CA HIS A 327 -5.73 8.52 -6.58
C HIS A 327 -4.71 9.43 -7.26
N GLU A 328 -4.15 9.00 -8.38
CA GLU A 328 -3.13 9.73 -9.14
C GLU A 328 -3.63 11.10 -9.64
N LEU A 329 -4.90 11.19 -9.99
CA LEU A 329 -5.49 12.46 -10.38
C LEU A 329 -5.64 13.42 -9.19
N THR A 330 -5.99 12.94 -8.00
CA THR A 330 -6.13 13.78 -6.80
C THR A 330 -4.81 14.42 -6.42
N HIS A 331 -3.71 13.72 -6.60
CA HIS A 331 -2.37 14.26 -6.39
C HIS A 331 -2.09 15.53 -7.18
N GLN A 332 -2.73 15.73 -8.34
CA GLN A 332 -2.52 16.94 -9.14
C GLN A 332 -2.87 18.23 -8.36
N TRP A 333 -3.66 18.13 -7.29
CA TRP A 333 -3.90 19.21 -6.31
C TRP A 333 -3.10 18.98 -5.02
N PHE A 334 -3.10 17.74 -4.49
CA PHE A 334 -2.50 17.37 -3.19
C PHE A 334 -1.30 16.45 -3.42
N GLY A 335 -0.12 17.02 -3.43
CA GLY A 335 1.16 16.40 -3.82
C GLY A 335 1.89 17.29 -4.82
N ASP A 336 1.18 17.73 -5.87
CA ASP A 336 1.77 18.50 -6.96
C ASP A 336 1.58 20.01 -6.78
N TYR A 337 0.32 20.47 -6.70
CA TYR A 337 0.02 21.91 -6.59
C TYR A 337 0.30 22.44 -5.19
N VAL A 338 0.03 21.65 -4.18
CA VAL A 338 0.46 21.81 -2.78
C VAL A 338 1.22 20.56 -2.38
N THR A 339 2.51 20.67 -2.05
CA THR A 339 3.40 19.53 -1.80
C THR A 339 3.82 19.46 -0.34
N CYS A 340 3.96 18.28 0.25
CA CYS A 340 4.54 18.12 1.57
C CYS A 340 5.97 18.73 1.62
N LYS A 341 6.34 19.31 2.78
CA LYS A 341 7.64 19.97 2.96
C LYS A 341 8.76 18.98 3.29
N ASP A 342 8.41 17.89 3.88
CA ASP A 342 9.29 16.78 4.25
C ASP A 342 8.50 15.47 4.21
N TRP A 343 9.21 14.36 4.11
CA TRP A 343 8.61 13.04 3.98
C TRP A 343 7.82 12.62 5.23
N ALA A 344 8.08 13.20 6.41
CA ALA A 344 7.27 12.97 7.60
C ALA A 344 5.82 13.44 7.45
N ASN A 345 5.57 14.38 6.53
CA ASN A 345 4.25 14.91 6.21
C ASN A 345 3.67 14.35 4.90
N ILE A 346 4.21 13.25 4.35
CA ILE A 346 3.77 12.65 3.08
C ILE A 346 2.27 12.29 3.05
N TRP A 347 1.65 12.08 4.21
CA TRP A 347 0.21 11.83 4.29
C TRP A 347 -0.64 12.98 3.73
N LEU A 348 -0.10 14.21 3.64
CA LEU A 348 -0.77 15.34 2.99
C LEU A 348 -0.86 15.16 1.47
N ASN A 349 -0.02 14.32 0.89
CA ASN A 349 -0.13 13.87 -0.48
C ASN A 349 -1.03 12.61 -0.51
N GLU A 350 -0.59 11.52 0.10
CA GLU A 350 -1.16 10.19 0.00
C GLU A 350 -2.53 10.02 0.67
N GLY A 351 -2.71 10.64 1.84
CA GLY A 351 -3.99 10.59 2.54
C GLY A 351 -5.08 11.34 1.78
N PHE A 352 -4.74 12.46 1.13
CA PHE A 352 -5.66 13.17 0.24
C PHE A 352 -5.95 12.38 -1.03
N ALA A 353 -4.97 11.73 -1.63
CA ALA A 353 -5.15 10.90 -2.82
C ALA A 353 -6.08 9.69 -2.50
N THR A 354 -5.84 9.00 -1.39
CA THR A 354 -6.74 7.94 -0.90
C THR A 354 -8.14 8.46 -0.58
N PHE A 355 -8.26 9.67 -0.04
CA PHE A 355 -9.54 10.32 0.15
C PHE A 355 -10.24 10.63 -1.19
N GLY A 356 -9.50 11.00 -2.23
CA GLY A 356 -9.99 11.21 -3.59
C GLY A 356 -10.64 9.96 -4.18
N GLU A 357 -10.10 8.77 -3.91
CA GLU A 357 -10.74 7.50 -4.28
C GLU A 357 -12.14 7.38 -3.67
N THR A 358 -12.27 7.72 -2.37
CA THR A 358 -13.57 7.73 -1.67
C THR A 358 -14.53 8.74 -2.31
N VAL A 359 -14.06 9.97 -2.60
CA VAL A 359 -14.87 11.03 -3.24
C VAL A 359 -15.39 10.61 -4.61
N TRP A 360 -14.54 9.97 -5.42
CA TRP A 360 -14.95 9.44 -6.71
C TRP A 360 -15.93 8.28 -6.56
N ALA A 361 -15.66 7.34 -5.68
CA ALA A 361 -16.52 6.18 -5.47
C ALA A 361 -17.92 6.59 -4.99
N GLU A 362 -18.02 7.54 -4.07
CA GLU A 362 -19.30 8.10 -3.59
C GLU A 362 -20.10 8.81 -4.69
N HIS A 363 -19.42 9.39 -5.67
CA HIS A 363 -20.07 10.12 -6.76
C HIS A 363 -20.54 9.20 -7.89
N TYR A 364 -19.71 8.23 -8.26
CA TYR A 364 -19.89 7.47 -9.51
C TYR A 364 -20.54 6.10 -9.31
N PHE A 365 -20.21 5.43 -8.21
CA PHE A 365 -20.74 4.09 -7.90
C PHE A 365 -21.96 4.17 -6.95
N PRO A 366 -22.75 3.08 -6.84
CA PRO A 366 -23.75 2.98 -5.79
C PRO A 366 -23.15 3.22 -4.40
N LYS A 367 -23.90 3.86 -3.51
CA LYS A 367 -23.48 4.23 -2.15
C LYS A 367 -22.81 3.08 -1.37
N ASP A 368 -23.36 1.88 -1.47
CA ASP A 368 -22.85 0.69 -0.80
C ASP A 368 -21.47 0.22 -1.32
N GLN A 369 -21.03 0.65 -2.51
CA GLN A 369 -19.68 0.37 -3.01
C GLN A 369 -18.63 1.19 -2.25
N SER A 370 -18.83 2.49 -2.08
CA SER A 370 -17.90 3.34 -1.33
C SER A 370 -17.89 2.99 0.16
N GLU A 371 -19.05 2.64 0.73
CA GLU A 371 -19.15 2.17 2.11
C GLU A 371 -18.41 0.84 2.30
N TYR A 372 -18.48 -0.06 1.32
CA TYR A 372 -17.72 -1.32 1.34
C TYR A 372 -16.21 -1.07 1.31
N GLN A 373 -15.73 -0.18 0.45
CA GLN A 373 -14.30 0.19 0.41
C GLN A 373 -13.83 0.64 1.79
N ARG A 374 -14.46 1.67 2.37
CA ARG A 374 -14.12 2.18 3.70
C ARG A 374 -14.15 1.11 4.79
N TRP A 375 -15.18 0.27 4.81
CA TRP A 375 -15.32 -0.82 5.77
C TRP A 375 -14.19 -1.84 5.64
N ASN A 376 -13.81 -2.17 4.41
CA ASN A 376 -12.73 -3.09 4.11
C ASN A 376 -11.35 -2.50 4.48
N ASP A 377 -11.11 -1.24 4.15
CA ASP A 377 -9.85 -0.54 4.44
C ASP A 377 -9.59 -0.42 5.94
N ALA A 378 -10.63 -0.09 6.73
CA ALA A 378 -10.52 -0.10 8.19
C ALA A 378 -10.09 -1.46 8.73
N ARG A 379 -10.68 -2.55 8.22
CA ARG A 379 -10.35 -3.91 8.67
C ARG A 379 -8.92 -4.31 8.29
N HIS A 380 -8.47 -4.00 7.09
CA HIS A 380 -7.10 -4.25 6.65
C HIS A 380 -6.09 -3.46 7.49
N TRP A 381 -6.37 -2.19 7.76
CA TRP A 381 -5.48 -1.38 8.59
C TRP A 381 -5.33 -1.95 9.99
N PHE A 382 -6.41 -2.43 10.61
CA PHE A 382 -6.34 -3.07 11.94
C PHE A 382 -5.64 -4.44 11.94
N GLN A 383 -5.52 -5.09 10.79
CA GLN A 383 -4.76 -6.35 10.65
C GLN A 383 -3.25 -6.11 10.61
N THR A 384 -2.79 -4.89 10.30
CA THR A 384 -1.37 -4.53 10.24
C THR A 384 -0.92 -3.96 11.59
N THR A 385 -0.52 -4.84 12.52
CA THR A 385 -0.25 -4.48 13.92
C THR A 385 0.94 -3.54 14.10
N SER A 386 1.95 -3.58 13.19
CA SER A 386 3.11 -2.68 13.20
C SER A 386 2.72 -1.22 13.07
N LEU A 387 1.70 -0.93 12.27
CA LEU A 387 1.24 0.43 12.02
C LEU A 387 0.48 1.02 13.22
N TYR A 388 -0.16 0.16 14.02
CA TYR A 388 -1.03 0.59 15.11
C TYR A 388 -0.31 1.46 16.16
N LYS A 389 0.96 1.18 16.46
CA LYS A 389 1.74 1.92 17.47
C LYS A 389 2.44 3.15 16.93
N LYS A 390 2.37 3.40 15.61
CA LYS A 390 3.03 4.52 14.93
C LYS A 390 2.03 5.64 14.63
N PRO A 391 2.37 6.92 14.87
CA PRO A 391 1.57 8.05 14.38
C PRO A 391 1.68 8.17 12.85
N ILE A 392 0.81 8.97 12.25
CA ILE A 392 0.91 9.32 10.82
C ILE A 392 2.15 10.20 10.61
N VAL A 393 2.24 11.32 11.33
CA VAL A 393 3.43 12.18 11.27
C VAL A 393 4.45 11.70 12.28
N ARG A 394 5.61 11.27 11.79
CA ARG A 394 6.72 10.79 12.58
C ARG A 394 8.05 11.20 11.93
N TYR A 395 9.11 11.29 12.73
CA TYR A 395 10.45 11.69 12.32
C TYR A 395 11.51 10.65 12.68
N ASP A 396 11.09 9.44 12.99
CA ASP A 396 11.89 8.27 13.36
C ASP A 396 11.66 7.14 12.36
N PHE A 397 12.30 7.22 11.20
CA PHE A 397 12.25 6.20 10.15
C PHE A 397 13.34 5.15 10.33
N GLU A 398 13.41 4.52 11.51
CA GLU A 398 14.26 3.35 11.69
C GLU A 398 13.66 2.16 10.93
N ASP A 399 14.27 1.74 9.82
CA ASP A 399 13.92 0.55 9.04
C ASP A 399 12.48 0.49 8.47
N SER A 400 11.73 1.57 8.37
CA SER A 400 10.40 1.59 7.77
C SER A 400 10.23 2.73 6.79
N SER A 401 9.58 2.45 5.68
CA SER A 401 9.14 3.48 4.74
C SER A 401 8.10 4.41 5.39
N GLU A 402 8.15 5.68 5.08
CA GLU A 402 7.10 6.67 5.33
C GLU A 402 5.83 6.38 4.50
N PHE A 403 6.00 5.66 3.39
CA PHE A 403 4.93 5.21 2.50
C PHE A 403 4.30 3.94 3.06
N ASP A 404 3.45 4.09 4.06
CA ASP A 404 2.77 2.97 4.70
C ASP A 404 1.26 3.19 4.88
N GLY A 405 0.54 2.21 5.36
CA GLY A 405 -0.90 2.30 5.56
C GLY A 405 -1.35 3.40 6.54
N ASN A 406 -0.43 4.03 7.28
CA ASN A 406 -0.74 5.22 8.08
C ASN A 406 -0.80 6.48 7.21
N ALA A 407 0.11 6.64 6.26
CA ALA A 407 0.06 7.76 5.33
C ALA A 407 -1.15 7.64 4.38
N TYR A 408 -1.38 6.47 3.82
CA TYR A 408 -2.46 6.18 2.87
C TYR A 408 -3.81 5.97 3.56
N THR A 409 -4.06 4.75 4.04
CA THR A 409 -5.37 4.30 4.53
C THR A 409 -5.85 5.09 5.75
N LYS A 410 -5.00 5.24 6.78
CA LYS A 410 -5.37 6.01 7.97
C LYS A 410 -5.47 7.50 7.64
N GLY A 411 -4.60 8.04 6.77
CA GLY A 411 -4.67 9.41 6.28
C GLY A 411 -6.00 9.71 5.59
N GLY A 412 -6.45 8.89 4.65
CA GLY A 412 -7.74 8.98 3.99
C GLY A 412 -8.92 8.87 4.97
N TRP A 413 -8.82 7.98 5.97
CA TRP A 413 -9.80 7.84 7.04
C TRP A 413 -9.88 9.10 7.93
N VAL A 414 -8.76 9.72 8.25
CA VAL A 414 -8.72 10.97 9.02
C VAL A 414 -9.52 12.07 8.31
N LEU A 415 -9.31 12.24 7.01
CA LEU A 415 -10.08 13.22 6.21
C LEU A 415 -11.57 12.85 6.14
N THR A 416 -11.90 11.58 5.98
CA THR A 416 -13.28 11.09 5.97
C THR A 416 -13.98 11.33 7.31
N MET A 417 -13.32 11.06 8.43
CA MET A 417 -13.83 11.35 9.78
C MET A 417 -14.00 12.84 10.03
N LEU A 418 -13.03 13.65 9.60
CA LEU A 418 -13.11 15.12 9.74
C LEU A 418 -14.30 15.67 8.93
N ARG A 419 -14.47 15.22 7.68
CA ARG A 419 -15.63 15.58 6.85
C ARG A 419 -16.94 15.21 7.50
N HIS A 420 -17.05 14.01 8.08
CA HIS A 420 -18.25 13.58 8.79
C HIS A 420 -18.56 14.47 10.01
N GLN A 421 -17.54 14.80 10.82
CA GLN A 421 -17.70 15.59 12.03
C GLN A 421 -18.06 17.06 11.75
N LEU A 422 -17.46 17.66 10.71
CA LEU A 422 -17.68 19.06 10.35
C LEU A 422 -18.90 19.26 9.44
N GLY A 423 -19.31 18.22 8.74
CA GLY A 423 -20.25 18.31 7.63
C GLY A 423 -19.58 18.76 6.33
N GLU A 424 -20.18 18.37 5.20
CA GLU A 424 -19.62 18.54 3.85
C GLU A 424 -19.24 20.00 3.54
N ASP A 425 -20.12 20.96 3.83
CA ASP A 425 -19.89 22.37 3.47
C ASP A 425 -18.74 23.01 4.25
N VAL A 426 -18.62 22.69 5.54
CA VAL A 426 -17.55 23.22 6.39
C VAL A 426 -16.21 22.61 5.97
N PHE A 427 -16.19 21.29 5.78
CA PHE A 427 -15.00 20.57 5.33
C PHE A 427 -14.51 21.11 3.97
N ASN A 428 -15.41 21.24 2.98
CA ASN A 428 -15.04 21.72 1.65
C ASN A 428 -14.50 23.16 1.68
N ARG A 429 -15.04 24.06 2.53
CA ARG A 429 -14.47 25.40 2.72
C ARG A 429 -13.04 25.33 3.28
N GLY A 430 -12.78 24.46 4.25
CA GLY A 430 -11.43 24.26 4.80
C GLY A 430 -10.45 23.78 3.75
N ILE A 431 -10.83 22.80 2.94
CA ILE A 431 -10.01 22.24 1.86
C ILE A 431 -9.75 23.26 0.75
N GLN A 432 -10.80 23.97 0.32
CA GLN A 432 -10.66 25.04 -0.69
C GLN A 432 -9.68 26.11 -0.21
N HIS A 433 -9.85 26.60 1.01
CA HIS A 433 -8.96 27.62 1.57
C HIS A 433 -7.51 27.09 1.71
N TYR A 434 -7.34 25.84 2.14
CA TYR A 434 -6.02 25.21 2.21
C TYR A 434 -5.29 25.25 0.84
N LEU A 435 -5.98 24.91 -0.25
CA LEU A 435 -5.43 24.98 -1.61
C LEU A 435 -5.19 26.44 -2.04
N GLU A 436 -6.13 27.37 -1.76
CA GLU A 436 -6.01 28.77 -2.17
C GLU A 436 -4.83 29.48 -1.52
N VAL A 437 -4.56 29.25 -0.23
CA VAL A 437 -3.48 29.94 0.49
C VAL A 437 -2.11 29.26 0.37
N ASN A 438 -2.08 27.98 0.00
CA ASN A 438 -0.86 27.19 -0.05
C ASN A 438 -0.44 26.75 -1.45
N HIS A 439 -1.16 27.12 -2.51
CA HIS A 439 -0.75 26.79 -3.88
C HIS A 439 0.69 27.23 -4.17
N GLY A 440 1.42 26.34 -4.83
CA GLY A 440 2.84 26.57 -5.13
C GLY A 440 3.76 26.59 -3.92
N LYS A 441 3.32 26.08 -2.75
CA LYS A 441 4.12 26.00 -1.52
C LYS A 441 4.36 24.57 -1.09
N ASN A 442 5.33 24.43 -0.20
CA ASN A 442 5.59 23.21 0.55
C ASN A 442 5.03 23.35 1.97
N VAL A 443 4.25 22.37 2.42
CA VAL A 443 3.40 22.44 3.60
C VAL A 443 3.68 21.33 4.59
N VAL A 444 3.28 21.57 5.84
CA VAL A 444 3.24 20.59 6.93
C VAL A 444 1.80 20.49 7.46
N THR A 445 1.52 19.51 8.27
CA THR A 445 0.18 19.29 8.85
C THR A 445 -0.39 20.53 9.55
N ALA A 446 0.44 21.35 10.17
CA ALA A 446 0.00 22.59 10.82
C ALA A 446 -0.58 23.64 9.85
N ASP A 447 -0.15 23.63 8.58
CA ASP A 447 -0.72 24.51 7.54
C ASP A 447 -2.15 24.10 7.17
N LEU A 448 -2.45 22.82 7.17
CA LEU A 448 -3.81 22.32 6.99
C LEU A 448 -4.72 22.69 8.17
N VAL A 449 -4.24 22.48 9.41
CA VAL A 449 -4.95 22.88 10.64
C VAL A 449 -5.27 24.36 10.62
N LYS A 450 -4.29 25.19 10.31
CA LYS A 450 -4.42 26.65 10.21
C LYS A 450 -5.45 27.06 9.15
N ALA A 451 -5.49 26.39 8.00
CA ALA A 451 -6.44 26.71 6.94
C ALA A 451 -7.91 26.42 7.38
N PHE A 452 -8.13 25.35 8.14
CA PHE A 452 -9.45 25.09 8.74
C PHE A 452 -9.84 26.16 9.75
N ASP A 453 -8.95 26.54 10.66
CA ASP A 453 -9.21 27.57 11.67
C ASP A 453 -9.57 28.92 11.00
N GLU A 454 -8.74 29.36 10.05
CA GLU A 454 -8.94 30.64 9.34
C GLU A 454 -10.25 30.69 8.56
N SER A 455 -10.65 29.61 7.87
CA SER A 455 -11.81 29.62 6.96
C SER A 455 -13.12 29.20 7.60
N THR A 456 -13.06 28.42 8.67
CA THR A 456 -14.26 27.82 9.28
C THR A 456 -14.49 28.27 10.71
N HIS A 457 -13.49 28.80 11.40
CA HIS A 457 -13.48 29.15 12.82
C HIS A 457 -13.81 27.96 13.74
N VAL A 458 -13.47 26.73 13.28
CA VAL A 458 -13.61 25.50 14.04
C VAL A 458 -12.23 25.06 14.51
N ASP A 459 -12.06 24.93 15.82
CA ASP A 459 -10.84 24.37 16.42
C ASP A 459 -10.76 22.85 16.12
N VAL A 460 -9.79 22.48 15.28
CA VAL A 460 -9.51 21.09 14.91
C VAL A 460 -8.22 20.55 15.54
N ASP A 461 -7.53 21.34 16.38
CA ASP A 461 -6.25 20.95 17.01
C ASP A 461 -6.34 19.62 17.75
N GLN A 462 -7.38 19.44 18.57
CA GLN A 462 -7.55 18.20 19.34
C GLN A 462 -7.72 16.99 18.42
N PHE A 463 -8.41 17.14 17.29
CA PHE A 463 -8.62 16.10 16.31
C PHE A 463 -7.29 15.68 15.67
N PHE A 464 -6.49 16.63 15.15
CA PHE A 464 -5.19 16.34 14.54
C PHE A 464 -4.17 15.81 15.54
N ASN A 465 -4.14 16.36 16.76
CA ASN A 465 -3.27 15.86 17.83
C ASN A 465 -3.56 14.39 18.15
N GLN A 466 -4.81 13.99 18.12
CA GLN A 466 -5.23 12.62 18.41
C GLN A 466 -4.98 11.66 17.24
N TRP A 467 -5.35 12.05 16.02
CA TRP A 467 -5.41 11.12 14.89
C TRP A 467 -4.15 11.14 14.02
N VAL A 468 -3.43 12.27 13.96
CA VAL A 468 -2.26 12.45 13.10
C VAL A 468 -0.96 12.35 13.89
N TYR A 469 -0.85 13.10 14.99
CA TYR A 469 0.33 13.09 15.87
C TYR A 469 0.27 12.01 16.97
N GLY A 470 -0.92 11.53 17.31
CA GLY A 470 -1.17 10.35 18.13
C GLY A 470 -1.14 9.07 17.30
N ALA A 471 -0.90 7.95 17.99
CA ALA A 471 -0.87 6.62 17.38
C ALA A 471 -2.16 5.84 17.66
N GLY A 472 -2.40 4.80 16.86
CA GLY A 472 -3.50 3.88 17.06
C GLY A 472 -4.86 4.38 16.62
N ALA A 473 -5.87 3.69 17.07
CA ALA A 473 -7.29 3.99 16.92
C ALA A 473 -8.05 3.32 18.07
N PRO A 474 -9.27 3.74 18.42
CA PRO A 474 -9.98 3.18 19.55
C PRO A 474 -10.42 1.73 19.30
N LYS A 475 -10.33 0.93 20.35
CA LYS A 475 -10.91 -0.42 20.43
C LYS A 475 -11.98 -0.40 21.49
N PHE A 476 -13.22 -0.60 21.10
CA PHE A 476 -14.37 -0.49 21.99
C PHE A 476 -14.90 -1.86 22.42
N ASP A 477 -15.23 -2.01 23.70
CA ASP A 477 -16.11 -3.04 24.24
C ASP A 477 -17.42 -2.34 24.65
N VAL A 478 -18.51 -2.72 23.99
CA VAL A 478 -19.79 -2.01 24.08
C VAL A 478 -20.87 -2.94 24.58
N SER A 479 -21.50 -2.57 25.70
CA SER A 479 -22.64 -3.29 26.26
C SER A 479 -23.78 -2.36 26.63
N TYR A 480 -25.00 -2.86 26.65
CA TYR A 480 -26.16 -2.08 27.05
C TYR A 480 -27.21 -2.93 27.75
N LYS A 481 -28.05 -2.25 28.53
CA LYS A 481 -29.21 -2.85 29.19
C LYS A 481 -30.41 -1.91 29.08
N TYR A 482 -31.57 -2.45 28.83
CA TYR A 482 -32.83 -1.72 28.91
C TYR A 482 -33.34 -1.72 30.34
N ASP A 483 -33.68 -0.56 30.88
CA ASP A 483 -34.31 -0.32 32.17
C ASP A 483 -35.79 -0.02 31.91
N ASP A 484 -36.66 -0.99 32.10
CA ASP A 484 -38.11 -0.87 31.81
C ASP A 484 -38.81 0.11 32.75
N ASP A 485 -38.36 0.16 34.03
CA ASP A 485 -38.97 1.10 34.99
C ASP A 485 -38.70 2.57 34.63
N LYS A 486 -37.55 2.84 34.02
CA LYS A 486 -37.15 4.22 33.65
C LYS A 486 -37.30 4.52 32.18
N HIS A 487 -37.74 3.58 31.37
CA HIS A 487 -37.86 3.72 29.91
C HIS A 487 -36.57 4.26 29.27
N GLN A 488 -35.44 3.57 29.52
CA GLN A 488 -34.14 4.02 29.04
C GLN A 488 -33.21 2.85 28.73
N VAL A 489 -32.29 3.05 27.80
CA VAL A 489 -31.13 2.17 27.55
C VAL A 489 -29.93 2.76 28.27
N VAL A 490 -29.29 1.96 29.12
CA VAL A 490 -28.01 2.29 29.74
C VAL A 490 -26.90 1.64 28.91
N LEU A 491 -26.20 2.48 28.14
CA LEU A 491 -25.11 2.08 27.26
C LEU A 491 -23.77 2.29 27.98
N THR A 492 -22.93 1.26 28.06
CA THR A 492 -21.57 1.32 28.60
C THR A 492 -20.57 1.08 27.49
N VAL A 493 -19.63 1.99 27.33
CA VAL A 493 -18.56 1.93 26.31
C VAL A 493 -17.21 1.95 27.02
N LYS A 494 -16.40 0.91 26.82
CA LYS A 494 -15.02 0.83 27.32
C LYS A 494 -14.05 0.94 26.16
N GLN A 495 -12.99 1.70 26.35
CA GLN A 495 -11.83 1.73 25.47
C GLN A 495 -10.82 0.68 25.94
N THR A 496 -10.58 -0.36 25.15
CA THR A 496 -9.80 -1.53 25.53
C THR A 496 -8.40 -1.57 24.95
N GLN A 497 -8.03 -0.61 24.09
CA GLN A 497 -6.67 -0.52 23.59
C GLN A 497 -5.67 -0.30 24.73
N LYS A 498 -4.46 -0.87 24.58
CA LYS A 498 -3.38 -0.61 25.50
C LYS A 498 -2.91 0.83 25.37
N VAL A 499 -2.98 1.61 26.44
CA VAL A 499 -2.44 2.97 26.51
C VAL A 499 -0.94 2.87 26.71
N GLU A 500 -0.17 3.14 25.67
CA GLU A 500 1.31 3.10 25.71
C GLU A 500 1.90 3.98 24.59
N GLY A 501 3.08 4.55 24.82
CA GLY A 501 3.75 5.43 23.86
C GLY A 501 2.85 6.59 23.45
N ARG A 502 2.49 6.66 22.14
CA ARG A 502 1.59 7.68 21.59
C ARG A 502 0.13 7.21 21.45
N VAL A 503 -0.17 5.99 21.87
CA VAL A 503 -1.55 5.46 21.90
C VAL A 503 -2.22 5.90 23.19
N GLY A 504 -3.27 6.72 23.09
CA GLY A 504 -4.01 7.28 24.22
C GLY A 504 -5.44 6.78 24.35
N ILE A 505 -6.19 7.46 25.21
CA ILE A 505 -7.65 7.37 25.26
C ILE A 505 -8.19 8.39 24.24
N PHE A 506 -9.07 7.93 23.37
CA PHE A 506 -9.64 8.73 22.28
C PHE A 506 -10.88 9.49 22.74
N ARG A 507 -11.02 10.71 22.26
CA ARG A 507 -12.24 11.48 22.35
C ARG A 507 -12.94 11.43 20.99
N VAL A 508 -14.09 10.74 20.90
CA VAL A 508 -14.74 10.45 19.62
C VAL A 508 -16.24 10.73 19.74
N PRO A 509 -16.81 11.59 18.90
CA PRO A 509 -18.24 11.66 18.71
C PRO A 509 -18.73 10.40 17.99
N VAL A 510 -19.82 9.83 18.45
CA VAL A 510 -20.40 8.58 17.96
C VAL A 510 -21.91 8.71 17.88
N ASP A 511 -22.49 8.31 16.78
CA ASP A 511 -23.94 8.23 16.61
C ASP A 511 -24.47 6.87 17.07
N VAL A 512 -25.33 6.89 18.10
CA VAL A 512 -26.01 5.70 18.60
C VAL A 512 -27.45 5.70 18.15
N GLU A 513 -27.87 4.69 17.38
CA GLU A 513 -29.27 4.52 17.01
C GLU A 513 -29.93 3.45 17.87
N ILE A 514 -31.08 3.77 18.46
CA ILE A 514 -31.95 2.82 19.17
C ILE A 514 -33.22 2.67 18.34
N THR A 515 -33.48 1.45 17.87
CA THR A 515 -34.70 1.11 17.13
C THR A 515 -35.63 0.28 18.03
N THR A 516 -36.87 0.72 18.15
CA THR A 516 -37.96 0.04 18.85
C THR A 516 -39.11 -0.24 17.90
N ALA A 517 -40.18 -0.89 18.37
CA ALA A 517 -41.39 -1.08 17.58
C ALA A 517 -42.06 0.25 17.14
N SER A 518 -41.79 1.36 17.85
CA SER A 518 -42.31 2.69 17.53
C SER A 518 -41.44 3.48 16.52
N GLY A 519 -40.24 2.98 16.17
CA GLY A 519 -39.30 3.60 15.24
C GLY A 519 -37.89 3.71 15.77
N ALA A 520 -37.02 4.38 14.99
CA ALA A 520 -35.63 4.60 15.30
C ALA A 520 -35.39 6.01 15.85
N HIS A 521 -34.54 6.14 16.87
CA HIS A 521 -34.05 7.40 17.40
C HIS A 521 -32.53 7.43 17.43
N LEU A 522 -31.95 8.55 16.97
CA LEU A 522 -30.51 8.78 16.90
C LEU A 522 -30.07 9.65 18.09
N TYR A 523 -29.02 9.21 18.78
CA TYR A 523 -28.42 9.88 19.92
C TYR A 523 -26.93 10.12 19.66
N PRO A 524 -26.51 11.37 19.38
CA PRO A 524 -25.10 11.69 19.33
C PRO A 524 -24.52 11.68 20.75
N VAL A 525 -23.44 10.91 20.94
CA VAL A 525 -22.71 10.83 22.20
C VAL A 525 -21.23 11.10 21.97
N VAL A 526 -20.47 11.48 23.01
CA VAL A 526 -19.02 11.66 22.93
C VAL A 526 -18.36 10.68 23.91
N VAL A 527 -17.70 9.67 23.36
CA VAL A 527 -16.84 8.77 24.13
C VAL A 527 -15.52 9.48 24.37
N SER A 528 -15.09 9.61 25.64
CA SER A 528 -13.88 10.40 25.96
C SER A 528 -13.07 9.86 27.14
N LYS A 529 -13.53 8.80 27.79
CA LYS A 529 -12.89 8.17 28.96
C LYS A 529 -12.57 6.71 28.66
N SER A 530 -11.77 6.10 29.51
CA SER A 530 -11.56 4.65 29.49
C SER A 530 -12.86 3.86 29.63
N VAL A 531 -13.84 4.41 30.38
CA VAL A 531 -15.20 3.90 30.50
C VAL A 531 -16.16 5.08 30.54
N ASP A 532 -17.09 5.14 29.60
CA ASP A 532 -18.23 6.04 29.59
C ASP A 532 -19.53 5.27 29.72
N THR A 533 -20.52 5.89 30.38
CA THR A 533 -21.88 5.35 30.51
C THR A 533 -22.88 6.43 30.08
N PHE A 534 -23.75 6.07 29.17
CA PHE A 534 -24.80 6.98 28.62
C PHE A 534 -26.16 6.42 28.97
N THR A 535 -27.05 7.30 29.39
CA THR A 535 -28.46 6.98 29.64
C THR A 535 -29.29 7.59 28.50
N LEU A 536 -29.85 6.73 27.67
CA LEU A 536 -30.55 7.10 26.44
C LEU A 536 -32.04 6.75 26.56
N PRO A 537 -32.95 7.71 26.40
CA PRO A 537 -34.39 7.43 26.48
C PRO A 537 -34.84 6.39 25.46
N SER A 538 -35.70 5.46 25.86
CA SER A 538 -36.26 4.45 24.98
C SER A 538 -37.65 4.06 25.43
N SER A 539 -38.67 4.23 24.59
CA SER A 539 -40.09 3.98 24.93
C SER A 539 -40.41 2.49 25.17
N ALA A 540 -39.55 1.59 24.72
CA ALA A 540 -39.70 0.13 24.84
C ALA A 540 -38.33 -0.53 24.74
N ALA A 541 -38.26 -1.83 25.04
CA ALA A 541 -37.07 -2.62 24.81
C ALA A 541 -36.60 -2.53 23.35
N PRO A 542 -35.28 -2.31 23.09
CA PRO A 542 -34.77 -2.18 21.74
C PRO A 542 -34.93 -3.45 20.91
N LEU A 543 -35.27 -3.30 19.65
CA LEU A 543 -35.11 -4.33 18.63
C LEU A 543 -33.68 -4.35 18.08
N MET A 544 -33.03 -3.18 18.12
CA MET A 544 -31.66 -2.98 17.62
C MET A 544 -31.03 -1.75 18.28
N VAL A 545 -29.78 -1.86 18.67
CA VAL A 545 -28.95 -0.72 19.08
C VAL A 545 -27.71 -0.69 18.19
N LEU A 546 -27.50 0.39 17.43
CA LEU A 546 -26.29 0.58 16.63
C LEU A 546 -25.34 1.52 17.36
N PHE A 547 -24.07 1.14 17.45
CA PHE A 547 -22.97 1.96 17.95
C PHE A 547 -22.10 2.40 16.78
N ASP A 548 -21.98 3.70 16.55
CA ASP A 548 -21.41 4.32 15.35
C ASP A 548 -22.18 3.89 14.09
N LYS A 549 -23.46 4.27 14.05
CA LYS A 549 -24.34 4.02 12.91
C LYS A 549 -23.67 4.44 11.60
N GLY A 550 -23.61 3.52 10.64
CA GLY A 550 -22.99 3.76 9.34
C GLY A 550 -21.44 3.65 9.34
N GLY A 551 -20.81 3.40 10.49
CA GLY A 551 -19.36 3.13 10.55
C GLY A 551 -18.50 4.32 10.13
N HIS A 552 -18.68 5.47 10.80
CA HIS A 552 -17.99 6.73 10.46
C HIS A 552 -16.67 6.94 11.22
N VAL A 553 -16.36 6.08 12.19
CA VAL A 553 -15.14 6.15 13.00
C VAL A 553 -14.21 5.00 12.64
N LEU A 554 -12.94 5.28 12.43
CA LEU A 554 -11.89 4.24 12.30
C LEU A 554 -11.71 3.57 13.67
N LYS A 555 -12.26 2.36 13.84
CA LYS A 555 -12.31 1.64 15.12
C LYS A 555 -12.43 0.14 14.94
N THR A 556 -12.21 -0.58 16.02
CA THR A 556 -12.85 -1.88 16.24
C THR A 556 -13.87 -1.77 17.37
N ALA A 557 -14.95 -2.51 17.29
CA ALA A 557 -15.96 -2.55 18.35
C ALA A 557 -16.45 -4.00 18.56
N ASP A 558 -16.35 -4.47 19.80
CA ASP A 558 -17.01 -5.70 20.26
C ASP A 558 -18.32 -5.28 20.94
N VAL A 559 -19.45 -5.49 20.24
CA VAL A 559 -20.77 -5.06 20.70
C VAL A 559 -21.55 -6.26 21.18
N HIS A 560 -21.84 -6.30 22.48
CA HIS A 560 -22.56 -7.40 23.11
C HIS A 560 -24.06 -7.30 22.85
N LYS A 561 -24.57 -8.21 22.00
CA LYS A 561 -25.99 -8.28 21.60
C LYS A 561 -26.49 -9.71 21.66
N GLU A 562 -27.77 -9.86 21.86
CA GLU A 562 -28.43 -11.15 21.71
C GLU A 562 -28.51 -11.56 20.21
N LYS A 563 -28.53 -12.87 19.95
CA LYS A 563 -28.66 -13.44 18.59
C LYS A 563 -29.82 -12.81 17.80
N LYS A 564 -30.99 -12.64 18.41
CA LYS A 564 -32.15 -12.04 17.76
C LYS A 564 -31.93 -10.61 17.31
N GLU A 565 -31.12 -9.82 18.05
CA GLU A 565 -30.82 -8.44 17.71
C GLU A 565 -29.87 -8.34 16.52
N TRP A 566 -28.86 -9.24 16.44
CA TRP A 566 -27.98 -9.34 15.26
C TRP A 566 -28.76 -9.75 14.02
N ILE A 567 -29.70 -10.71 14.13
CA ILE A 567 -30.57 -11.10 13.02
C ILE A 567 -31.47 -9.93 12.60
N TYR A 568 -32.02 -9.18 13.56
CA TYR A 568 -32.82 -8.01 13.26
C TYR A 568 -32.00 -6.94 12.55
N GLN A 569 -30.79 -6.66 13.02
CA GLN A 569 -29.86 -5.71 12.42
C GLN A 569 -29.52 -6.10 10.97
N LEU A 570 -29.15 -7.35 10.72
CA LEU A 570 -28.85 -7.83 9.38
C LEU A 570 -29.99 -7.57 8.41
N LYS A 571 -31.23 -7.75 8.84
CA LYS A 571 -32.42 -7.61 8.00
C LYS A 571 -32.91 -6.17 7.82
N ASN A 572 -32.73 -5.31 8.83
CA ASN A 572 -33.45 -4.04 8.91
C ASN A 572 -32.56 -2.80 8.95
N ALA A 573 -31.24 -2.92 9.23
CA ALA A 573 -30.37 -1.75 9.27
C ALA A 573 -30.28 -1.08 7.88
N SER A 574 -30.33 0.24 7.87
CA SER A 574 -30.34 1.02 6.62
C SER A 574 -28.99 1.05 5.92
N GLU A 575 -27.89 1.17 6.69
CA GLU A 575 -26.55 1.35 6.16
C GLU A 575 -25.87 0.01 5.86
N PHE A 576 -24.95 0.05 4.90
CA PHE A 576 -24.20 -1.13 4.48
C PHE A 576 -23.37 -1.71 5.64
N SER A 577 -22.56 -0.86 6.31
CA SER A 577 -21.63 -1.27 7.36
C SER A 577 -22.34 -1.98 8.51
N ASP A 578 -23.51 -1.48 8.92
CA ASP A 578 -24.29 -2.08 10.00
C ASP A 578 -24.77 -3.49 9.66
N ARG A 579 -25.21 -3.73 8.41
CA ARG A 579 -25.61 -5.06 7.96
C ARG A 579 -24.40 -5.99 7.77
N ALA A 580 -23.27 -5.46 7.27
CA ALA A 580 -22.03 -6.20 7.10
C ALA A 580 -21.47 -6.66 8.45
N ASP A 581 -21.47 -5.79 9.47
CA ASP A 581 -21.03 -6.13 10.83
C ASP A 581 -21.95 -7.18 11.46
N ALA A 582 -23.27 -7.11 11.25
CA ALA A 582 -24.18 -8.14 11.70
C ALA A 582 -23.93 -9.50 11.02
N ALA A 583 -23.68 -9.51 9.70
CA ALA A 583 -23.35 -10.72 8.97
C ALA A 583 -22.04 -11.36 9.49
N VAL A 584 -21.03 -10.56 9.82
CA VAL A 584 -19.77 -11.04 10.43
C VAL A 584 -19.97 -11.53 11.85
N ALA A 585 -20.75 -10.81 12.69
CA ALA A 585 -20.95 -11.16 14.09
C ALA A 585 -21.71 -12.49 14.25
N LEU A 586 -22.71 -12.74 13.41
CA LEU A 586 -23.57 -13.92 13.48
C LEU A 586 -22.82 -15.25 13.39
N LYS A 587 -21.67 -15.32 12.72
CA LYS A 587 -20.83 -16.53 12.68
C LYS A 587 -20.21 -16.91 14.02
N SER A 588 -20.09 -15.93 14.95
CA SER A 588 -19.38 -16.09 16.24
C SER A 588 -20.30 -16.03 17.47
N VAL A 589 -21.61 -15.81 17.30
CA VAL A 589 -22.57 -15.70 18.40
C VAL A 589 -22.68 -17.05 19.13
N LYS A 590 -22.27 -17.06 20.42
CA LYS A 590 -22.44 -18.19 21.30
C LYS A 590 -23.77 -18.03 22.09
N GLU A 591 -24.54 -19.09 22.23
CA GLU A 591 -25.69 -19.06 23.12
C GLU A 591 -25.25 -18.94 24.59
N GLU A 592 -25.81 -17.99 25.32
CA GLU A 592 -25.58 -17.88 26.77
C GLU A 592 -26.11 -19.17 27.48
N GLY A 593 -25.21 -19.93 28.12
CA GLY A 593 -25.55 -21.06 28.97
C GLY A 593 -25.03 -22.43 28.57
N GLY A 594 -24.34 -22.57 27.45
CA GLY A 594 -23.77 -23.85 26.97
C GLY A 594 -22.27 -23.98 27.23
N HIS A 595 -21.86 -24.72 28.26
CA HIS A 595 -20.53 -25.30 28.29
C HIS A 595 -20.45 -26.27 27.10
N SER A 596 -19.71 -25.88 26.05
CA SER A 596 -19.50 -26.75 24.90
C SER A 596 -18.64 -27.93 25.28
N ASN A 597 -19.28 -29.08 25.53
CA ASN A 597 -18.58 -30.34 25.46
C ASN A 597 -18.19 -30.58 23.97
N ALA A 598 -16.91 -30.62 23.71
CA ALA A 598 -16.28 -30.82 22.40
C ALA A 598 -16.59 -32.18 21.72
N LYS A 599 -17.73 -32.79 21.99
CA LYS A 599 -18.17 -34.10 21.45
C LYS A 599 -19.56 -34.09 20.81
N GLU A 600 -20.21 -32.93 20.61
CA GLU A 600 -21.46 -32.88 19.88
C GLU A 600 -21.18 -32.87 18.36
N GLY A 601 -21.63 -33.88 17.62
CA GLY A 601 -21.39 -34.01 16.20
C GLY A 601 -22.01 -32.86 15.37
N ALA A 602 -21.50 -32.65 14.17
CA ALA A 602 -21.89 -31.56 13.25
C ALA A 602 -23.42 -31.34 13.10
N ALA A 603 -24.23 -32.40 13.18
CA ALA A 603 -25.69 -32.31 13.06
C ALA A 603 -26.36 -31.63 14.27
N ALA A 604 -25.79 -31.73 15.49
CA ALA A 604 -26.32 -31.07 16.68
C ALA A 604 -26.01 -29.56 16.68
N GLY A 605 -24.88 -29.16 16.06
CA GLY A 605 -24.52 -27.75 15.86
C GLY A 605 -25.40 -27.04 14.83
N GLU A 606 -25.85 -27.74 13.80
CA GLU A 606 -26.74 -27.15 12.76
C GLU A 606 -28.12 -26.79 13.31
N ALA A 607 -28.70 -27.64 14.17
CA ALA A 607 -30.02 -27.37 14.78
C ALA A 607 -30.00 -26.14 15.70
N LYS A 608 -28.83 -25.82 16.29
CA LYS A 608 -28.64 -24.63 17.14
C LYS A 608 -28.50 -23.33 16.36
N ASN A 609 -28.10 -23.39 15.07
CA ASN A 609 -27.82 -22.23 14.23
C ASN A 609 -28.81 -22.07 13.05
N GLU A 610 -29.94 -22.77 13.06
CA GLU A 610 -30.88 -22.78 11.92
C GLU A 610 -31.40 -21.38 11.56
N ASP A 611 -31.72 -20.56 12.56
CA ASP A 611 -32.18 -19.20 12.38
C ASP A 611 -31.06 -18.27 11.84
N ILE A 612 -29.81 -18.46 12.30
CA ILE A 612 -28.63 -17.74 11.77
C ILE A 612 -28.40 -18.12 10.31
N ILE A 613 -28.38 -19.41 9.99
CA ILE A 613 -28.21 -19.92 8.62
C ILE A 613 -29.34 -19.42 7.73
N ALA A 614 -30.56 -19.35 8.23
CA ALA A 614 -31.71 -18.83 7.48
C ALA A 614 -31.55 -17.34 7.18
N ALA A 615 -31.17 -16.51 8.19
CA ALA A 615 -31.00 -15.08 8.05
C ALA A 615 -29.80 -14.72 7.12
N LEU A 616 -28.65 -15.39 7.31
CA LEU A 616 -27.50 -15.21 6.45
C LEU A 616 -27.79 -15.68 5.01
N GLY A 617 -28.54 -16.78 4.84
CA GLY A 617 -28.94 -17.28 3.53
C GLY A 617 -29.88 -16.35 2.78
N GLU A 618 -30.79 -15.69 3.50
CA GLU A 618 -31.64 -14.62 2.95
C GLU A 618 -30.78 -13.44 2.50
N ALA A 619 -29.87 -12.96 3.37
CA ALA A 619 -28.97 -11.86 3.07
C ALA A 619 -28.04 -12.19 1.89
N ALA A 620 -27.43 -13.38 1.84
CA ALA A 620 -26.55 -13.81 0.76
C ALA A 620 -27.27 -13.87 -0.61
N SER A 621 -28.56 -14.16 -0.61
CA SER A 621 -29.35 -14.28 -1.85
C SER A 621 -29.96 -12.96 -2.31
N SER A 622 -30.32 -12.06 -1.40
CA SER A 622 -31.22 -10.95 -1.71
C SER A 622 -30.93 -9.60 -1.10
N ASP A 623 -29.84 -9.44 -0.28
CA ASP A 623 -29.48 -8.12 0.21
C ASP A 623 -29.25 -7.16 -0.97
N LYS A 624 -29.65 -5.89 -0.79
CA LYS A 624 -29.52 -4.84 -1.82
C LYS A 624 -28.06 -4.59 -2.19
N ALA A 625 -27.13 -4.76 -1.23
CA ALA A 625 -25.71 -4.56 -1.41
C ALA A 625 -25.01 -5.87 -1.78
N TRP A 626 -24.36 -5.92 -2.95
CA TRP A 626 -23.62 -7.10 -3.39
C TRP A 626 -22.59 -7.56 -2.37
N ALA A 627 -21.93 -6.62 -1.69
CA ALA A 627 -20.87 -6.94 -0.71
C ALA A 627 -21.45 -7.55 0.58
N VAL A 628 -22.66 -7.13 1.06
CA VAL A 628 -23.35 -7.83 2.16
C VAL A 628 -23.70 -9.26 1.75
N ARG A 629 -24.14 -9.47 0.50
CA ARG A 629 -24.39 -10.81 -0.05
C ARG A 629 -23.13 -11.68 0.00
N ALA A 630 -21.99 -11.11 -0.39
CA ALA A 630 -20.71 -11.82 -0.35
C ALA A 630 -20.28 -12.14 1.09
N ILE A 631 -20.35 -11.16 2.01
CA ILE A 631 -19.98 -11.34 3.42
C ILE A 631 -20.87 -12.37 4.12
N ALA A 632 -22.17 -12.36 3.82
CA ALA A 632 -23.10 -13.35 4.36
C ALA A 632 -22.79 -14.77 3.84
N ALA A 633 -22.39 -14.91 2.56
CA ALA A 633 -21.93 -16.17 2.00
C ALA A 633 -20.62 -16.66 2.64
N ASP A 634 -19.66 -15.75 2.91
CA ASP A 634 -18.44 -16.07 3.63
C ASP A 634 -18.76 -16.56 5.08
N SER A 635 -19.66 -15.86 5.79
CA SER A 635 -20.08 -16.23 7.13
C SER A 635 -20.80 -17.59 7.19
N LEU A 636 -21.61 -17.91 6.15
CA LEU A 636 -22.17 -19.25 5.98
C LEU A 636 -21.08 -20.30 5.75
N GLY A 637 -20.05 -19.96 4.96
CA GLY A 637 -18.89 -20.82 4.75
C GLY A 637 -18.15 -21.13 6.07
N ASP A 638 -17.98 -20.12 6.92
CA ASP A 638 -17.33 -20.28 8.23
C ASP A 638 -18.17 -21.08 9.22
N LEU A 639 -19.51 -20.98 9.15
CA LEU A 639 -20.41 -21.83 9.95
C LEU A 639 -20.37 -23.29 9.52
N GLY A 640 -20.17 -23.55 8.23
CA GLY A 640 -20.11 -24.91 7.68
C GLY A 640 -21.43 -25.67 7.68
N GLY A 641 -21.36 -26.94 7.35
CA GLY A 641 -22.49 -27.88 7.36
C GLY A 641 -23.37 -27.86 6.10
N PRO A 642 -24.19 -28.91 5.88
CA PRO A 642 -24.98 -29.07 4.67
C PRO A 642 -26.05 -27.99 4.48
N ALA A 643 -26.68 -27.49 5.56
CA ALA A 643 -27.69 -26.44 5.47
C ALA A 643 -27.08 -25.12 5.01
N ALA A 644 -25.90 -24.73 5.53
CA ALA A 644 -25.17 -23.54 5.08
C ALA A 644 -24.67 -23.70 3.64
N ALA A 645 -24.11 -24.85 3.27
CA ALA A 645 -23.71 -25.16 1.89
C ALA A 645 -24.84 -24.94 0.89
N LYS A 646 -26.05 -25.44 1.22
CA LYS A 646 -27.24 -25.24 0.38
C LYS A 646 -27.54 -23.75 0.22
N LYS A 647 -27.48 -22.95 1.28
CA LYS A 647 -27.73 -21.48 1.20
C LYS A 647 -26.70 -20.76 0.31
N VAL A 648 -25.42 -21.15 0.40
CA VAL A 648 -24.37 -20.55 -0.47
C VAL A 648 -24.58 -20.96 -1.94
N LEU A 649 -25.02 -22.20 -2.20
CA LEU A 649 -25.40 -22.64 -3.55
C LEU A 649 -26.61 -21.84 -4.07
N ASP A 650 -27.64 -21.64 -3.25
CA ASP A 650 -28.81 -20.83 -3.60
C ASP A 650 -28.39 -19.36 -3.90
N ALA A 651 -27.49 -18.78 -3.08
CA ALA A 651 -26.95 -17.45 -3.29
C ALA A 651 -26.17 -17.33 -4.61
N TYR A 652 -25.39 -18.36 -4.98
CA TYR A 652 -24.70 -18.37 -6.28
C TYR A 652 -25.70 -18.34 -7.47
N HIS A 653 -26.79 -19.07 -7.36
CA HIS A 653 -27.84 -19.05 -8.40
C HIS A 653 -28.53 -17.67 -8.49
N ALA A 654 -28.67 -16.97 -7.39
CA ALA A 654 -29.25 -15.63 -7.37
C ALA A 654 -28.30 -14.53 -7.84
N ALA A 655 -26.98 -14.77 -7.80
CA ALA A 655 -25.96 -13.78 -8.19
C ALA A 655 -25.92 -13.57 -9.70
N LYS A 656 -25.89 -12.31 -10.11
CA LYS A 656 -25.77 -11.90 -11.53
C LYS A 656 -24.41 -11.31 -11.83
N GLU A 657 -23.85 -10.58 -10.87
CA GLU A 657 -22.62 -9.84 -10.99
C GLU A 657 -21.41 -10.79 -11.01
N PRO A 658 -20.49 -10.68 -11.97
CA PRO A 658 -19.31 -11.54 -12.09
C PRO A 658 -18.46 -11.61 -10.81
N TRP A 659 -18.23 -10.46 -10.19
CA TRP A 659 -17.43 -10.36 -8.96
C TRP A 659 -18.12 -11.02 -7.76
N LEU A 660 -19.45 -10.90 -7.64
CA LEU A 660 -20.21 -11.58 -6.59
C LEU A 660 -20.20 -13.08 -6.79
N LYS A 661 -20.42 -13.57 -8.03
CA LYS A 661 -20.29 -14.99 -8.36
C LYS A 661 -18.92 -15.54 -7.97
N ALA A 662 -17.84 -14.81 -8.30
CA ALA A 662 -16.50 -15.22 -7.95
C ALA A 662 -16.31 -15.32 -6.43
N ARG A 663 -16.80 -14.32 -5.67
CA ARG A 663 -16.69 -14.32 -4.20
C ARG A 663 -17.44 -15.49 -3.58
N ILE A 664 -18.70 -15.74 -4.01
CA ILE A 664 -19.49 -16.87 -3.54
C ILE A 664 -18.85 -18.20 -3.94
N ALA A 665 -18.27 -18.31 -5.15
CA ALA A 665 -17.54 -19.51 -5.55
C ALA A 665 -16.33 -19.79 -4.64
N THR A 666 -15.67 -18.75 -4.14
CA THR A 666 -14.59 -18.87 -3.14
C THR A 666 -15.13 -19.35 -1.80
N SER A 667 -16.26 -18.80 -1.31
CA SER A 667 -16.90 -19.21 -0.05
C SER A 667 -17.30 -20.68 -0.04
N LEU A 668 -17.64 -21.25 -1.22
CA LEU A 668 -17.89 -22.69 -1.38
C LEU A 668 -16.69 -23.56 -0.99
N GLY A 669 -15.47 -22.99 -0.96
CA GLY A 669 -14.25 -23.67 -0.55
C GLY A 669 -14.17 -24.05 0.94
N ASN A 670 -15.15 -23.70 1.75
CA ASN A 670 -15.23 -24.08 3.15
C ASN A 670 -16.04 -25.38 3.38
N PHE A 671 -16.70 -25.89 2.32
CA PHE A 671 -17.55 -27.11 2.42
C PHE A 671 -16.81 -28.31 1.81
N LYS A 672 -15.82 -28.79 2.57
CA LYS A 672 -15.03 -29.96 2.19
C LYS A 672 -15.92 -31.21 2.06
N ASP A 673 -15.66 -32.01 1.04
CA ASP A 673 -16.35 -33.27 0.77
C ASP A 673 -17.86 -33.18 0.43
N ASP A 674 -18.43 -31.96 0.32
CA ASP A 674 -19.82 -31.80 -0.16
C ASP A 674 -19.90 -32.05 -1.65
N LYS A 675 -20.61 -33.13 -2.04
CA LYS A 675 -20.72 -33.55 -3.43
C LYS A 675 -21.46 -32.53 -4.31
N ALA A 676 -22.47 -31.84 -3.77
CA ALA A 676 -23.22 -30.84 -4.49
C ALA A 676 -22.39 -29.60 -4.77
N VAL A 677 -21.60 -29.16 -3.77
CA VAL A 677 -20.64 -28.07 -3.90
C VAL A 677 -19.57 -28.39 -4.95
N ILE A 678 -18.95 -29.57 -4.86
CA ILE A 678 -17.93 -30.01 -5.83
C ILE A 678 -18.51 -30.06 -7.26
N ALA A 679 -19.70 -30.64 -7.42
CA ALA A 679 -20.36 -30.70 -8.72
C ALA A 679 -20.67 -29.30 -9.28
N LYS A 680 -21.15 -28.39 -8.42
CA LYS A 680 -21.40 -27.00 -8.81
C LYS A 680 -20.11 -26.25 -9.20
N LEU A 681 -19.03 -26.40 -8.45
CA LEU A 681 -17.73 -25.77 -8.76
C LEU A 681 -17.17 -26.30 -10.11
N LYS A 682 -17.27 -27.60 -10.37
CA LYS A 682 -16.90 -28.18 -11.69
C LYS A 682 -17.76 -27.61 -12.84
N ASN A 683 -19.05 -27.40 -12.60
CA ASN A 683 -19.92 -26.76 -13.57
C ASN A 683 -19.55 -25.28 -13.80
N ILE A 684 -19.27 -24.51 -12.73
CA ILE A 684 -18.83 -23.12 -12.83
C ILE A 684 -17.52 -23.04 -13.62
N ALA A 685 -16.52 -23.84 -13.26
CA ALA A 685 -15.21 -23.83 -13.91
C ALA A 685 -15.28 -24.06 -15.41
N SER A 686 -16.28 -24.87 -15.88
CA SER A 686 -16.44 -25.20 -17.30
C SER A 686 -17.43 -24.34 -18.06
N GLN A 687 -18.56 -23.95 -17.44
CA GLN A 687 -19.74 -23.45 -18.14
C GLN A 687 -20.16 -22.02 -17.81
N ASP A 688 -19.69 -21.43 -16.70
CA ASP A 688 -20.10 -20.05 -16.36
C ASP A 688 -19.59 -19.04 -17.40
N ASP A 689 -20.36 -17.98 -17.66
CA ASP A 689 -19.97 -16.94 -18.63
C ASP A 689 -18.87 -16.03 -18.08
N SER A 690 -18.77 -15.87 -16.73
CA SER A 690 -17.79 -15.03 -16.07
C SER A 690 -16.41 -15.69 -15.99
N TYR A 691 -15.40 -15.02 -16.50
CA TYR A 691 -13.99 -15.42 -16.33
C TYR A 691 -13.57 -15.45 -14.86
N ARG A 692 -14.04 -14.48 -14.06
CA ARG A 692 -13.74 -14.42 -12.61
C ARG A 692 -14.37 -15.58 -11.85
N ALA A 693 -15.63 -15.90 -12.13
CA ALA A 693 -16.29 -17.04 -11.49
C ALA A 693 -15.61 -18.36 -11.85
N LYS A 694 -15.23 -18.55 -13.13
CA LYS A 694 -14.44 -19.72 -13.56
C LYS A 694 -13.10 -19.81 -12.83
N ALA A 695 -12.36 -18.72 -12.76
CA ALA A 695 -11.06 -18.64 -12.06
C ALA A 695 -11.20 -19.00 -10.58
N ALA A 696 -12.18 -18.39 -9.88
CA ALA A 696 -12.47 -18.70 -8.50
C ALA A 696 -12.82 -20.17 -8.29
N ALA A 697 -13.64 -20.75 -9.16
CA ALA A 697 -14.01 -22.16 -9.08
C ALA A 697 -12.80 -23.11 -9.29
N LEU A 698 -11.90 -22.81 -10.24
CA LEU A 698 -10.66 -23.56 -10.45
C LEU A 698 -9.79 -23.57 -9.19
N GLN A 699 -9.57 -22.41 -8.58
CA GLN A 699 -8.78 -22.27 -7.35
C GLN A 699 -9.47 -22.94 -6.14
N THR A 700 -10.78 -22.82 -6.05
CA THR A 700 -11.58 -23.44 -4.97
C THR A 700 -11.57 -24.96 -5.06
N LEU A 701 -11.70 -25.54 -6.27
CA LEU A 701 -11.55 -26.97 -6.47
C LEU A 701 -10.18 -27.48 -6.03
N ALA A 702 -9.12 -26.71 -6.31
CA ALA A 702 -7.77 -27.01 -5.89
C ALA A 702 -7.60 -26.95 -4.35
N LYS A 703 -8.13 -25.92 -3.71
CA LYS A 703 -8.17 -25.81 -2.23
C LYS A 703 -8.86 -26.99 -1.58
N LEU A 704 -9.99 -27.42 -2.15
CA LEU A 704 -10.75 -28.57 -1.67
C LEU A 704 -10.09 -29.92 -2.00
N LYS A 705 -9.05 -29.94 -2.83
CA LYS A 705 -8.44 -31.18 -3.39
C LYS A 705 -9.48 -32.12 -3.99
N ALA A 706 -10.46 -31.53 -4.68
CA ALA A 706 -11.60 -32.26 -5.19
C ALA A 706 -11.17 -33.28 -6.28
N PRO A 707 -11.90 -34.40 -6.46
CA PRO A 707 -11.59 -35.38 -7.50
C PRO A 707 -11.50 -34.76 -8.89
N ASP A 708 -10.62 -35.26 -9.74
CA ASP A 708 -10.35 -34.82 -11.12
C ASP A 708 -9.80 -33.39 -11.28
N THR A 709 -9.53 -32.67 -10.17
CA THR A 709 -9.09 -31.26 -10.20
C THR A 709 -7.81 -31.10 -11.02
N PHE A 710 -6.84 -31.99 -10.88
CA PHE A 710 -5.61 -31.94 -11.71
C PHE A 710 -5.89 -31.90 -13.20
N SER A 711 -6.80 -32.76 -13.66
CA SER A 711 -7.23 -32.80 -15.08
C SER A 711 -7.97 -31.52 -15.50
N ILE A 712 -8.83 -30.99 -14.63
CA ILE A 712 -9.58 -29.72 -14.88
C ILE A 712 -8.62 -28.55 -15.01
N LEU A 713 -7.65 -28.43 -14.10
CA LEU A 713 -6.63 -27.39 -14.15
C LEU A 713 -5.77 -27.49 -15.42
N ASN A 714 -5.31 -28.67 -15.79
CA ASN A 714 -4.53 -28.85 -17.02
C ASN A 714 -5.34 -28.50 -18.28
N ALA A 715 -6.63 -28.81 -18.33
CA ALA A 715 -7.50 -28.39 -19.42
C ALA A 715 -7.63 -26.86 -19.51
N ALA A 716 -7.72 -26.16 -18.36
CA ALA A 716 -7.74 -24.70 -18.30
C ALA A 716 -6.40 -24.08 -18.68
N ILE A 717 -5.26 -24.70 -18.30
CA ILE A 717 -3.91 -24.28 -18.72
C ILE A 717 -3.74 -24.37 -20.24
N ALA A 718 -4.22 -25.42 -20.87
CA ALA A 718 -4.18 -25.60 -22.32
C ALA A 718 -5.17 -24.69 -23.08
N GLY A 719 -6.19 -24.17 -22.41
CA GLY A 719 -7.22 -23.30 -23.00
C GLY A 719 -6.74 -21.88 -23.26
N ASN A 720 -7.53 -21.13 -24.03
CA ASN A 720 -7.30 -19.70 -24.28
C ASN A 720 -8.30 -18.84 -23.52
N SER A 721 -7.83 -17.74 -22.96
CA SER A 721 -8.66 -16.70 -22.33
C SER A 721 -8.00 -15.33 -22.51
N PRO A 722 -8.75 -14.23 -22.39
CA PRO A 722 -8.14 -12.90 -22.39
C PRO A 722 -7.02 -12.80 -21.37
N ASP A 723 -5.87 -12.32 -21.79
CA ASP A 723 -4.66 -12.16 -20.95
C ASP A 723 -4.24 -13.42 -20.15
N ASP A 724 -4.51 -14.61 -20.73
CA ASP A 724 -4.28 -15.89 -20.02
C ASP A 724 -4.98 -16.02 -18.66
N PHE A 725 -6.05 -15.27 -18.45
CA PHE A 725 -6.73 -15.13 -17.15
C PHE A 725 -7.06 -16.47 -16.47
N LEU A 726 -7.64 -17.40 -17.22
CA LEU A 726 -7.97 -18.74 -16.70
C LEU A 726 -6.73 -19.62 -16.55
N ARG A 727 -5.76 -19.50 -17.46
CA ARG A 727 -4.47 -20.20 -17.36
C ARG A 727 -3.75 -19.80 -16.08
N ASN A 728 -3.66 -18.50 -15.79
CA ASN A 728 -3.01 -17.97 -14.58
C ASN A 728 -3.72 -18.49 -13.32
N ALA A 729 -5.06 -18.50 -13.31
CA ALA A 729 -5.84 -19.07 -12.19
C ALA A 729 -5.59 -20.56 -11.99
N ALA A 730 -5.54 -21.33 -13.08
CA ALA A 730 -5.28 -22.76 -13.03
C ALA A 730 -3.85 -23.09 -12.57
N LEU A 731 -2.83 -22.35 -13.06
CA LEU A 731 -1.46 -22.48 -12.60
C LEU A 731 -1.35 -22.18 -11.10
N ARG A 732 -2.00 -21.12 -10.62
CA ARG A 732 -2.04 -20.81 -9.17
C ARG A 732 -2.80 -21.88 -8.36
N GLY A 733 -3.73 -22.59 -8.96
CA GLY A 733 -4.44 -23.69 -8.33
C GLY A 733 -3.60 -24.95 -8.14
N LEU A 734 -2.55 -25.17 -8.94
CA LEU A 734 -1.69 -26.35 -8.82
C LEU A 734 -0.94 -26.43 -7.49
N GLY A 735 -0.53 -25.28 -6.93
CA GLY A 735 0.15 -25.23 -5.63
C GLY A 735 -0.73 -25.73 -4.48
N PRO A 736 -1.90 -25.12 -4.20
CA PRO A 736 -2.82 -25.55 -3.15
C PRO A 736 -3.35 -26.98 -3.34
N LEU A 737 -3.46 -27.47 -4.59
CA LEU A 737 -3.82 -28.86 -4.86
C LEU A 737 -2.82 -29.82 -4.19
N GLY A 738 -1.53 -29.47 -4.16
CA GLY A 738 -0.50 -30.24 -3.47
C GLY A 738 -0.19 -31.60 -4.11
N ASP A 739 -0.41 -31.76 -5.42
CA ASP A 739 -0.08 -32.96 -6.18
C ASP A 739 1.24 -32.72 -6.94
N ASP A 740 2.31 -33.39 -6.53
CA ASP A 740 3.66 -33.23 -7.11
C ASP A 740 3.74 -33.62 -8.59
N LYS A 741 2.72 -34.32 -9.11
CA LYS A 741 2.57 -34.55 -10.56
C LYS A 741 2.44 -33.26 -11.36
N ALA A 742 2.10 -32.12 -10.70
CA ALA A 742 2.04 -30.81 -11.31
C ALA A 742 3.42 -30.21 -11.60
N VAL A 743 4.50 -30.67 -10.96
CA VAL A 743 5.85 -30.10 -11.11
C VAL A 743 6.31 -30.04 -12.58
N PRO A 744 6.16 -31.09 -13.41
CA PRO A 744 6.51 -31.00 -14.83
C PRO A 744 5.72 -29.93 -15.59
N THR A 745 4.42 -29.83 -15.35
CA THR A 745 3.57 -28.77 -15.96
C THR A 745 4.05 -27.38 -15.54
N LEU A 746 4.32 -27.16 -14.25
CA LEU A 746 4.80 -25.85 -13.78
C LEU A 746 6.16 -25.49 -14.37
N ARG A 747 7.09 -26.47 -14.50
CA ARG A 747 8.39 -26.26 -15.14
C ARG A 747 8.29 -25.84 -16.61
N GLU A 748 7.24 -26.23 -17.32
CA GLU A 748 6.98 -25.77 -18.69
C GLU A 748 6.62 -24.26 -18.73
N TRP A 749 6.00 -23.74 -17.65
CA TRP A 749 5.45 -22.37 -17.61
C TRP A 749 6.35 -21.38 -16.85
N VAL A 750 7.35 -21.83 -16.09
CA VAL A 750 8.32 -20.92 -15.42
C VAL A 750 9.44 -20.43 -16.35
N VAL A 751 9.54 -20.91 -17.58
CA VAL A 751 10.59 -20.55 -18.54
C VAL A 751 10.40 -19.14 -19.10
N SER A 752 11.52 -18.53 -19.53
CA SER A 752 11.48 -17.25 -20.26
C SER A 752 10.66 -17.34 -21.57
N GLY A 753 10.18 -16.19 -22.04
CA GLY A 753 9.32 -16.12 -23.24
C GLY A 753 7.84 -16.40 -23.01
N LYS A 754 7.42 -16.81 -21.80
CA LYS A 754 6.02 -16.83 -21.39
C LYS A 754 5.60 -15.44 -20.85
N ARG A 755 4.30 -15.14 -20.88
CA ARG A 755 3.79 -13.90 -20.27
C ARG A 755 4.22 -13.82 -18.79
N LEU A 756 4.55 -12.62 -18.31
CA LEU A 756 5.07 -12.41 -16.95
C LEU A 756 4.11 -12.95 -15.89
N GLU A 757 2.84 -12.60 -15.95
CA GLU A 757 1.81 -13.01 -14.99
C GLU A 757 1.61 -14.54 -14.96
N THR A 758 1.78 -15.18 -16.12
CA THR A 758 1.69 -16.64 -16.24
C THR A 758 2.89 -17.31 -15.61
N ARG A 759 4.07 -16.76 -15.83
CA ARG A 759 5.31 -17.22 -15.25
C ARG A 759 5.33 -17.05 -13.73
N GLU A 760 4.89 -15.90 -13.22
CA GLU A 760 4.69 -15.64 -11.79
C GLU A 760 3.76 -16.65 -11.13
N ALA A 761 2.62 -16.93 -11.76
CA ALA A 761 1.64 -17.90 -11.26
C ALA A 761 2.26 -19.30 -11.15
N ALA A 762 3.08 -19.70 -12.12
CA ALA A 762 3.77 -20.98 -12.12
C ALA A 762 4.86 -21.05 -11.04
N ILE A 763 5.67 -19.99 -10.87
CA ILE A 763 6.72 -19.90 -9.82
C ILE A 763 6.08 -19.98 -8.43
N ALA A 764 5.01 -19.24 -8.18
CA ALA A 764 4.31 -19.24 -6.90
C ALA A 764 3.80 -20.63 -6.51
N SER A 765 3.24 -21.38 -7.48
CA SER A 765 2.78 -22.75 -7.25
C SER A 765 3.93 -23.75 -7.10
N LEU A 766 5.00 -23.59 -7.88
CA LEU A 766 6.19 -24.43 -7.75
C LEU A 766 6.81 -24.31 -6.34
N GLY A 767 6.72 -23.11 -5.73
CA GLY A 767 7.16 -22.89 -4.35
C GLY A 767 6.39 -23.69 -3.29
N GLN A 768 5.20 -24.19 -3.60
CA GLN A 768 4.34 -24.92 -2.67
C GLN A 768 4.46 -26.44 -2.78
N LEU A 769 5.04 -26.95 -3.87
CA LEU A 769 5.10 -28.39 -4.19
C LEU A 769 6.47 -28.99 -3.88
N ASP A 770 6.49 -30.31 -3.58
CA ASP A 770 7.70 -31.10 -3.37
C ASP A 770 8.76 -30.34 -2.54
N LYS A 771 8.34 -29.92 -1.32
CA LYS A 771 9.09 -28.95 -0.49
C LYS A 771 10.49 -29.42 -0.10
N ASP A 772 10.71 -30.71 -0.04
CA ASP A 772 12.01 -31.31 0.31
C ASP A 772 12.98 -31.36 -0.87
N ASN A 773 12.51 -31.09 -2.07
CA ASN A 773 13.31 -31.13 -3.30
C ASN A 773 14.18 -29.87 -3.44
N LYS A 774 15.46 -30.03 -3.14
CA LYS A 774 16.43 -28.92 -3.19
C LYS A 774 16.68 -28.40 -4.61
N GLU A 775 16.49 -29.23 -5.66
CA GLU A 775 16.62 -28.76 -7.05
C GLU A 775 15.55 -27.68 -7.37
N ILE A 776 14.33 -27.86 -6.89
CA ILE A 776 13.27 -26.86 -7.05
C ILE A 776 13.63 -25.57 -6.29
N THR A 777 14.16 -25.69 -5.07
CA THR A 777 14.63 -24.52 -4.30
C THR A 777 15.73 -23.77 -5.06
N GLN A 778 16.71 -24.49 -5.62
CA GLN A 778 17.79 -23.89 -6.42
C GLN A 778 17.26 -23.26 -7.72
N GLN A 779 16.31 -23.93 -8.38
CA GLN A 779 15.66 -23.39 -9.57
C GLN A 779 14.93 -22.07 -9.26
N ILE A 780 14.13 -22.00 -8.20
CA ILE A 780 13.44 -20.78 -7.81
C ILE A 780 14.45 -19.70 -7.38
N ALA A 781 15.51 -20.07 -6.64
CA ALA A 781 16.56 -19.16 -6.22
C ALA A 781 17.30 -18.51 -7.42
N SER A 782 17.46 -19.23 -8.54
CA SER A 782 18.07 -18.67 -9.75
C SER A 782 17.27 -17.52 -10.35
N TYR A 783 15.96 -17.45 -10.09
CA TYR A 783 15.10 -16.36 -10.57
C TYR A 783 15.27 -15.05 -9.78
N LEU A 784 15.98 -15.06 -8.64
CA LEU A 784 16.38 -13.82 -7.94
C LEU A 784 17.35 -12.94 -8.74
N SER A 785 18.00 -13.50 -9.77
CA SER A 785 18.92 -12.79 -10.68
C SER A 785 18.25 -12.39 -12.00
N GLU A 786 16.94 -12.62 -12.14
CA GLU A 786 16.21 -12.27 -13.35
C GLU A 786 16.15 -10.76 -13.54
N PRO A 787 16.24 -10.24 -14.78
CA PRO A 787 16.10 -8.80 -15.03
C PRO A 787 14.72 -8.25 -14.66
N ARG A 788 13.70 -9.11 -14.63
CA ARG A 788 12.29 -8.72 -14.36
C ARG A 788 12.04 -8.65 -12.87
N PHE A 789 11.66 -7.44 -12.40
CA PHE A 789 11.34 -7.23 -10.99
C PHE A 789 10.26 -8.17 -10.47
N SER A 790 9.15 -8.31 -11.21
CA SER A 790 8.03 -9.16 -10.79
C SER A 790 8.41 -10.64 -10.67
N ILE A 791 9.32 -11.12 -11.50
CA ILE A 791 9.85 -12.49 -11.40
C ILE A 791 10.73 -12.66 -10.16
N ARG A 792 11.58 -11.67 -9.84
CA ARG A 792 12.37 -11.70 -8.59
C ARG A 792 11.47 -11.73 -7.36
N MET A 793 10.39 -10.95 -7.38
CA MET A 793 9.39 -10.95 -6.30
C MET A 793 8.65 -12.28 -6.19
N ALA A 794 8.20 -12.84 -7.30
CA ALA A 794 7.58 -14.17 -7.32
C ALA A 794 8.53 -15.25 -6.73
N ALA A 795 9.82 -15.18 -7.07
CA ALA A 795 10.84 -16.08 -6.53
C ALA A 795 11.03 -15.88 -5.02
N LEU A 796 11.14 -14.63 -4.55
CA LEU A 796 11.28 -14.31 -3.12
C LEU A 796 10.13 -14.90 -2.29
N PHE A 797 8.88 -14.68 -2.72
CA PHE A 797 7.71 -15.22 -2.02
C PHE A 797 7.63 -16.76 -2.12
N ALA A 798 7.97 -17.33 -3.28
CA ALA A 798 7.97 -18.77 -3.45
C ALA A 798 9.01 -19.47 -2.57
N LEU A 799 10.22 -18.90 -2.40
CA LEU A 799 11.24 -19.38 -1.46
C LEU A 799 10.77 -19.30 -0.02
N GLY A 800 10.11 -18.22 0.35
CA GLY A 800 9.45 -18.07 1.65
C GLY A 800 8.38 -19.13 1.90
N ALA A 801 7.53 -19.42 0.93
CA ALA A 801 6.49 -20.45 1.01
C ALA A 801 7.05 -21.88 1.12
N ARG A 802 8.21 -22.15 0.52
CA ARG A 802 8.92 -23.43 0.65
C ARG A 802 9.45 -23.66 2.06
N GLY A 803 9.98 -22.64 2.71
CA GLY A 803 10.58 -22.77 4.03
C GLY A 803 11.95 -23.48 4.04
N ASP A 804 12.60 -23.69 2.88
CA ASP A 804 13.87 -24.40 2.76
C ASP A 804 15.06 -23.45 3.02
N ALA A 805 15.79 -23.69 4.11
CA ALA A 805 16.94 -22.89 4.52
C ALA A 805 18.12 -22.93 3.50
N SER A 806 18.12 -23.83 2.53
CA SER A 806 19.12 -23.83 1.47
C SER A 806 19.02 -22.62 0.53
N ALA A 807 17.90 -21.87 0.57
CA ALA A 807 17.72 -20.62 -0.15
C ALA A 807 18.46 -19.42 0.48
N VAL A 808 18.87 -19.51 1.76
CA VAL A 808 19.47 -18.38 2.50
C VAL A 808 20.67 -17.75 1.78
N PRO A 809 21.65 -18.49 1.26
CA PRO A 809 22.78 -17.87 0.55
C PRO A 809 22.37 -17.03 -0.67
N ALA A 810 21.37 -17.50 -1.43
CA ALA A 810 20.86 -16.77 -2.58
C ALA A 810 20.11 -15.48 -2.17
N LEU A 811 19.34 -15.53 -1.08
CA LEU A 811 18.67 -14.35 -0.52
C LEU A 811 19.67 -13.35 0.06
N GLU A 812 20.75 -13.80 0.70
CA GLU A 812 21.84 -12.93 1.19
C GLU A 812 22.62 -12.28 0.03
N ALA A 813 22.78 -12.98 -1.09
CA ALA A 813 23.36 -12.40 -2.30
C ALA A 813 22.43 -11.36 -2.92
N PHE A 814 21.14 -11.67 -3.00
CA PHE A 814 20.13 -10.74 -3.51
C PHE A 814 20.02 -9.47 -2.65
N LEU A 815 20.11 -9.58 -1.32
CA LEU A 815 20.14 -8.44 -0.40
C LEU A 815 21.30 -7.46 -0.65
N LYS A 816 22.36 -7.92 -1.31
CA LYS A 816 23.55 -7.11 -1.63
C LYS A 816 23.58 -6.63 -3.09
N SER A 817 22.53 -6.88 -3.87
CA SER A 817 22.49 -6.46 -5.26
C SER A 817 22.21 -4.96 -5.38
N ASP A 818 22.86 -4.31 -6.34
CA ASP A 818 22.69 -2.87 -6.61
C ASP A 818 21.30 -2.53 -7.15
N ASP A 819 20.56 -3.53 -7.64
CA ASP A 819 19.21 -3.38 -8.19
C ASP A 819 18.10 -3.47 -7.13
N LEU A 820 18.47 -3.61 -5.86
CA LEU A 820 17.50 -3.77 -4.78
C LEU A 820 16.91 -2.42 -4.39
N SER A 821 15.59 -2.27 -4.43
CA SER A 821 14.92 -1.12 -3.81
C SER A 821 15.07 -1.20 -2.27
N ILE A 822 15.22 -0.06 -1.64
CA ILE A 822 15.41 0.03 -0.18
C ILE A 822 14.24 -0.60 0.58
N GLU A 823 13.05 -0.54 0.02
CA GLU A 823 11.80 -1.10 0.58
C GLU A 823 11.79 -2.64 0.62
N MET A 824 12.56 -3.30 -0.25
CA MET A 824 12.64 -4.77 -0.28
C MET A 824 13.60 -5.34 0.76
N ALA A 825 14.58 -4.56 1.20
CA ALA A 825 15.60 -5.04 2.11
C ALA A 825 15.04 -5.59 3.44
N PRO A 826 14.07 -4.93 4.10
CA PRO A 826 13.41 -5.46 5.30
C PRO A 826 12.73 -6.81 5.05
N MET A 827 11.99 -6.95 3.94
CA MET A 827 11.29 -8.19 3.58
C MET A 827 12.27 -9.36 3.38
N ILE A 828 13.39 -9.13 2.69
CA ILE A 828 14.40 -10.15 2.46
C ILE A 828 15.09 -10.54 3.77
N LYS A 829 15.45 -9.55 4.62
CA LYS A 829 16.04 -9.80 5.95
C LYS A 829 15.13 -10.67 6.81
N ALA A 830 13.85 -10.39 6.82
CA ALA A 830 12.88 -11.16 7.55
C ALA A 830 12.70 -12.57 7.01
N GLN A 831 12.66 -12.78 5.70
CA GLN A 831 12.65 -14.11 5.11
C GLN A 831 13.91 -14.91 5.49
N ILE A 832 15.08 -14.30 5.45
CA ILE A 832 16.33 -14.91 5.89
C ILE A 832 16.26 -15.34 7.36
N ALA A 833 15.79 -14.45 8.24
CA ALA A 833 15.64 -14.74 9.68
C ALA A 833 14.69 -15.93 9.91
N ARG A 834 13.54 -15.94 9.23
CA ARG A 834 12.55 -17.01 9.31
C ARG A 834 13.13 -18.36 8.87
N LEU A 835 13.83 -18.40 7.74
CA LEU A 835 14.43 -19.63 7.21
C LEU A 835 15.55 -20.17 8.11
N LYS A 836 16.33 -19.26 8.74
CA LYS A 836 17.38 -19.65 9.70
C LYS A 836 16.78 -20.20 11.01
N SER A 837 15.67 -19.64 11.49
CA SER A 837 15.00 -20.10 12.71
C SER A 837 14.33 -21.47 12.51
N ALA A 838 13.75 -21.73 11.34
CA ALA A 838 13.17 -23.03 11.00
C ALA A 838 14.23 -24.15 11.00
N LYS A 839 15.45 -23.85 10.53
CA LYS A 839 16.59 -24.80 10.58
C LYS A 839 17.03 -25.10 12.01
N GLY A 840 17.00 -24.11 12.90
CA GLY A 840 17.32 -24.30 14.32
C GLY A 840 16.36 -25.25 15.03
N LYS A 841 15.06 -25.15 14.74
CA LYS A 841 14.03 -26.04 15.29
C LYS A 841 14.14 -27.49 14.75
N GLN A 842 14.46 -27.66 13.48
CA GLN A 842 14.68 -28.99 12.88
C GLN A 842 15.94 -29.67 13.44
N ASN A 843 17.02 -28.92 13.66
CA ASN A 843 18.24 -29.49 14.26
C ASN A 843 18.01 -29.85 15.75
N ALA A 844 17.29 -29.05 16.51
CA ALA A 844 16.93 -29.36 17.90
C ALA A 844 16.04 -30.61 18.02
N HIS A 845 15.12 -30.83 17.08
CA HIS A 845 14.34 -32.06 17.00
C HIS A 845 15.16 -33.28 16.54
N ALA A 846 16.15 -33.09 15.66
CA ALA A 846 17.03 -34.16 15.24
C ALA A 846 18.03 -34.58 16.34
N GLU A 847 18.51 -33.65 17.15
CA GLU A 847 19.36 -33.93 18.33
C GLU A 847 18.57 -34.55 19.50
N ALA A 848 17.27 -34.22 19.64
CA ALA A 848 16.40 -34.85 20.62
C ALA A 848 15.95 -36.28 20.23
N ALA A 849 16.07 -36.66 18.97
CA ALA A 849 15.68 -37.97 18.48
C ALA A 849 16.87 -38.99 18.47
N GLY A 850 18.07 -38.60 18.94
CA GLY A 850 19.29 -39.43 18.98
C GLY A 850 19.79 -39.85 20.36
N GLY A 851 18.97 -39.82 21.41
CA GLY A 851 19.36 -40.27 22.78
C GLY A 851 18.49 -41.43 23.24
N ASP A 852 19.15 -42.52 23.56
CA ASP A 852 18.65 -43.88 23.94
C ASP A 852 17.62 -43.89 25.10
N ASP A 853 16.72 -44.85 24.96
CA ASP A 853 16.05 -45.73 25.91
C ASP A 853 16.03 -45.37 27.42
N ASP A 854 14.85 -45.17 28.01
CA ASP A 854 14.19 -46.07 28.96
C ASP A 854 12.99 -45.39 29.68
N GLU A 855 11.94 -46.19 29.71
CA GLU A 855 10.84 -46.31 30.69
C GLU A 855 9.76 -45.26 30.92
N ASP A 856 8.57 -45.67 30.53
CA ASP A 856 7.26 -45.66 31.23
C ASP A 856 6.41 -44.39 31.39
N GLU A 857 5.32 -44.51 30.70
CA GLU A 857 3.89 -44.27 30.96
C GLU A 857 3.26 -42.88 30.68
N PRO A 858 2.00 -42.83 30.31
CA PRO A 858 1.48 -41.94 29.32
C PRO A 858 0.70 -40.75 29.93
N ALA A 859 0.87 -39.60 29.31
CA ALA A 859 -0.05 -38.51 29.49
C ALA A 859 -0.60 -38.04 28.13
N ASP A 860 -1.87 -38.31 28.01
CA ASP A 860 -2.82 -37.85 27.04
C ASP A 860 -2.74 -36.32 26.78
N SER A 861 -2.44 -35.88 25.59
CA SER A 861 -2.92 -34.62 25.05
C SER A 861 -2.76 -34.56 23.52
N ASN A 862 -3.86 -34.73 22.87
CA ASN A 862 -4.07 -34.60 21.43
C ASN A 862 -4.05 -33.10 21.03
N PRO A 863 -3.26 -32.65 20.06
CA PRO A 863 -3.46 -31.36 19.49
C PRO A 863 -4.44 -31.48 18.32
N SER A 864 -5.63 -30.94 18.51
CA SER A 864 -6.63 -30.76 17.47
C SER A 864 -6.45 -29.45 16.73
N ASP A 865 -6.44 -29.56 15.39
CA ASP A 865 -6.97 -28.66 14.40
C ASP A 865 -6.64 -27.17 14.45
N GLU A 866 -5.65 -26.77 13.66
CA GLU A 866 -5.62 -25.47 13.00
C GLU A 866 -5.45 -25.63 11.49
N SER A 867 -6.51 -26.06 10.81
CA SER A 867 -6.60 -26.03 9.35
C SER A 867 -7.84 -25.26 8.91
N GLY A 868 -7.74 -23.95 8.72
CA GLY A 868 -8.90 -23.20 8.25
C GLY A 868 -8.71 -21.71 8.06
N ARG A 869 -7.60 -21.25 7.48
CA ARG A 869 -7.54 -19.85 6.98
C ARG A 869 -6.53 -19.72 5.84
N ALA A 870 -7.03 -19.86 4.63
CA ALA A 870 -6.35 -19.37 3.45
C ALA A 870 -7.32 -18.41 2.75
N ASN A 871 -7.15 -17.13 2.96
CA ASN A 871 -7.88 -16.11 2.20
C ASN A 871 -6.90 -15.09 1.66
N SER A 872 -7.03 -14.86 0.36
CA SER A 872 -6.48 -13.83 -0.49
C SER A 872 -4.97 -13.55 -0.35
N GLN A 873 -4.32 -13.21 -1.43
CA GLN A 873 -2.89 -12.87 -1.45
C GLN A 873 -2.53 -11.76 -0.44
N ALA A 874 -3.42 -10.81 -0.18
CA ALA A 874 -3.25 -9.78 0.85
C ALA A 874 -3.31 -10.34 2.28
N ALA A 875 -4.22 -11.29 2.58
CA ALA A 875 -4.28 -11.93 3.89
C ALA A 875 -3.05 -12.80 4.18
N VAL A 876 -2.51 -13.47 3.16
CA VAL A 876 -1.25 -14.24 3.28
C VAL A 876 -0.05 -13.31 3.48
N VAL A 877 -0.06 -12.12 2.90
CA VAL A 877 0.98 -11.09 3.14
C VAL A 877 0.82 -10.50 4.54
N ALA A 878 -0.40 -10.18 4.99
CA ALA A 878 -0.66 -9.65 6.33
C ALA A 878 -0.31 -10.66 7.44
N GLU A 879 -0.71 -11.94 7.31
CA GLU A 879 -0.35 -13.00 8.27
C GLU A 879 1.17 -13.25 8.32
N ARG A 880 1.86 -13.02 7.20
CA ARG A 880 3.32 -13.13 7.14
C ARG A 880 4.02 -11.91 7.74
N LEU A 881 3.42 -10.73 7.65
CA LEU A 881 3.90 -9.53 8.34
C LEU A 881 3.72 -9.64 9.86
N ASP A 882 2.58 -10.14 10.34
CA ASP A 882 2.34 -10.39 11.77
C ASP A 882 3.37 -11.35 12.40
N ASN A 883 3.73 -12.43 11.67
CA ASN A 883 4.78 -13.34 12.12
C ASN A 883 6.18 -12.69 12.14
N LEU A 884 6.41 -11.72 11.27
CA LEU A 884 7.63 -10.91 11.22
C LEU A 884 7.73 -9.98 12.43
N GLU A 885 6.65 -9.36 12.81
CA GLU A 885 6.58 -8.46 13.96
C GLU A 885 6.82 -9.18 15.27
N HIS A 886 6.25 -10.37 15.42
CA HIS A 886 6.50 -11.19 16.62
C HIS A 886 8.01 -11.54 16.75
N LEU A 887 8.71 -11.74 15.63
CA LEU A 887 10.16 -11.99 15.64
C LEU A 887 10.98 -10.73 15.97
N ILE A 888 10.54 -9.58 15.51
CA ILE A 888 11.16 -8.29 15.85
C ILE A 888 10.95 -7.97 17.34
N GLU A 889 9.77 -8.24 17.89
CA GLU A 889 9.54 -8.09 19.33
C GLU A 889 10.43 -9.05 20.14
N GLU A 890 10.56 -10.29 19.73
CA GLU A 890 11.45 -11.25 20.41
C GLU A 890 12.93 -10.85 20.32
N MET A 891 13.36 -10.27 19.19
CA MET A 891 14.71 -9.72 19.05
C MET A 891 14.93 -8.49 19.90
N ASN A 892 13.96 -7.59 19.99
CA ASN A 892 14.05 -6.39 20.83
C ASN A 892 14.06 -6.76 22.33
N GLU A 893 13.31 -7.77 22.75
CA GLU A 893 13.38 -8.32 24.11
C GLU A 893 14.76 -8.94 24.42
N ARG A 894 15.36 -9.63 23.44
CA ARG A 894 16.73 -10.16 23.56
C ARG A 894 17.78 -9.05 23.59
N LEU A 895 17.61 -7.99 22.79
CA LEU A 895 18.49 -6.81 22.83
C LEU A 895 18.41 -6.09 24.18
N LYS A 896 17.21 -5.87 24.71
CA LYS A 896 17.02 -5.33 26.07
C LYS A 896 17.65 -6.22 27.14
N SER A 897 17.55 -7.55 26.98
CA SER A 897 18.21 -8.52 27.90
C SER A 897 19.74 -8.49 27.79
N ILE A 898 20.30 -8.15 26.64
CA ILE A 898 21.74 -7.96 26.44
C ILE A 898 22.18 -6.61 27.03
N GLU A 899 21.43 -5.54 26.83
CA GLU A 899 21.71 -4.22 27.42
C GLU A 899 21.68 -4.25 28.96
N THR A 900 20.76 -5.01 29.56
CA THR A 900 20.71 -5.18 31.02
C THR A 900 21.86 -6.04 31.57
N ARG A 901 22.60 -6.75 30.75
CA ARG A 901 23.76 -7.57 31.14
C ARG A 901 25.10 -6.88 30.92
N LEU A 902 25.10 -5.71 30.28
CA LEU A 902 26.32 -4.90 30.14
C LEU A 902 26.52 -4.08 31.43
N PRO A 903 27.74 -4.02 31.97
CA PRO A 903 27.99 -3.23 33.15
C PRO A 903 27.79 -1.74 32.86
N PRO A 904 27.33 -0.93 33.84
CA PRO A 904 27.06 0.48 33.63
C PRO A 904 28.32 1.19 33.17
N LYS A 905 28.20 1.95 32.09
CA LYS A 905 29.29 2.84 31.64
C LYS A 905 29.47 3.95 32.67
N HIS A 906 30.63 3.94 33.33
CA HIS A 906 31.09 5.06 34.13
C HIS A 906 31.56 6.21 33.27
#